data_ca3896b4d5a2bf12407aac3688641866
#
_entry.id   ca3896b4d5a2bf12407aac3688641866
#
_cell.length_a   1.000
_cell.length_b   1.000
_cell.length_c   1.000
_cell.angle_alpha   90.00
_cell.angle_beta   90.00
_cell.angle_gamma   90.00
#
_symmetry.space_group_name_H-M   'P 1'
#
loop_
_entity.id
_entity.type
_entity.pdbx_description
1 polymer ?
#
loop_
_entity_poly.entity_id
_entity_poly.type
_entity_poly.pdbx_seq_one_letter_code
_entity_poly.pdbx_strand_id
1 'polypeptide(L)'
;MDISKVRSCRIHPAIGIARVGGSDEGYFIGPEIPGEQRVPPDPKHGFKDKHGELLRQVARFRVYGYDAEGNVVGELDAGNAEVAWQVHVANHKAAWYQFDEAMDIPNFDGSGGTTPQSSKRRNADVTGAAREKLVIDPGPRSISGRNTKGKKYHFDGGKFFGKPVSLGEARTDDDGRLLVFGGRGVSASKAGLPAITFANNDGWHDDVSDGPVTATVKVNGKTMDAGHAWVVVAPPDYAPGVIALTTMYDVIRDAGWQLDPAIRPDKPSFTNDIGPIFQRLMQNQWVNAGFGKIWGFGSIDDLRSVIATLAETAEYAKPLRRSYFERFRNPAFNSIEPGLIPPVYGDSVNLPAIDPREWYAITSLKYDMLRQWAEGDFIADYTAKATPPAKFDDIPLQEQPHALDLAALDNTIGGPFHPGCEMTWPMRQPIMYEQPFRLKLRKGPAKDYGPTLDSAVALGPGGPLDGSGPGDVSRWMAVPWQTDTSSCLFAYIGWQEGVFLPTFWPVRVPNSVFTEEQYATVMDVKKTYSERFDAFQFDNREYWLRFLAPREDYKSVINEFVKEWNGVGVVTQMPGTTDEKDPYHKDFPSTMHVERGVTIEKKRKQKAAVAMAAADESRVTERPVDGGVRPRNLPNPRKYR
;
A
#
# COMPACT_ATOMS: atom_id res chain seq x y z
N MET A 1 -29.28 4.28 21.68
CA MET A 1 -28.96 2.87 21.38
C MET A 1 -29.72 1.93 22.31
N ASP A 2 -30.49 1.00 21.78
CA ASP A 2 -31.22 0.00 22.58
C ASP A 2 -30.50 -1.36 22.48
N ILE A 3 -29.49 -1.56 23.36
CA ILE A 3 -28.66 -2.76 23.38
C ILE A 3 -29.45 -4.06 23.63
N SER A 4 -30.71 -4.00 24.12
CA SER A 4 -31.55 -5.17 24.33
C SER A 4 -31.92 -5.89 23.02
N LYS A 5 -31.81 -5.19 21.88
CA LYS A 5 -32.08 -5.71 20.54
C LYS A 5 -30.90 -6.47 19.93
N VAL A 6 -29.70 -6.41 20.51
CA VAL A 6 -28.52 -7.09 19.97
C VAL A 6 -28.75 -8.61 19.96
N ARG A 7 -28.55 -9.21 18.80
CA ARG A 7 -28.66 -10.67 18.55
C ARG A 7 -27.36 -11.29 18.06
N SER A 8 -26.54 -10.50 17.37
CA SER A 8 -25.21 -10.89 16.91
C SER A 8 -24.27 -9.67 16.97
N CYS A 9 -22.97 -9.91 16.85
CA CYS A 9 -22.01 -8.82 16.75
C CYS A 9 -20.87 -9.17 15.78
N ARG A 10 -20.23 -8.14 15.22
CA ARG A 10 -19.13 -8.27 14.27
C ARG A 10 -18.06 -7.22 14.54
N ILE A 11 -16.81 -7.59 14.26
CA ILE A 11 -15.65 -6.69 14.37
C ILE A 11 -15.49 -5.92 13.05
N HIS A 12 -15.23 -4.61 13.14
CA HIS A 12 -14.90 -3.74 12.00
C HIS A 12 -13.68 -2.86 12.33
N PRO A 13 -12.83 -2.55 11.31
CA PRO A 13 -12.90 -3.03 9.94
C PRO A 13 -12.74 -4.56 9.85
N ALA A 14 -13.34 -5.16 8.83
CA ALA A 14 -13.22 -6.60 8.58
C ALA A 14 -11.76 -7.00 8.28
N ILE A 15 -10.99 -6.10 7.64
CA ILE A 15 -9.54 -6.18 7.47
C ILE A 15 -8.94 -4.83 7.87
N GLY A 16 -8.26 -4.80 9.01
CA GLY A 16 -7.57 -3.61 9.51
C GLY A 16 -6.10 -3.58 9.08
N ILE A 17 -5.60 -2.39 8.75
CA ILE A 17 -4.25 -2.19 8.24
C ILE A 17 -3.41 -1.43 9.25
N ALA A 18 -2.47 -2.13 9.88
CA ALA A 18 -1.37 -1.54 10.62
C ALA A 18 -0.13 -1.44 9.73
N ARG A 19 0.79 -0.52 10.04
CA ARG A 19 2.03 -0.36 9.28
C ARG A 19 3.22 -0.25 10.21
N VAL A 20 4.33 -0.86 9.82
CA VAL A 20 5.59 -0.74 10.56
C VAL A 20 6.10 0.71 10.55
N GLY A 21 6.85 1.09 11.56
CA GLY A 21 7.48 2.40 11.67
C GLY A 21 8.58 2.40 12.73
N GLY A 22 9.66 3.16 12.49
CA GLY A 22 10.84 3.19 13.36
C GLY A 22 10.65 3.96 14.66
N SER A 23 9.72 4.93 14.69
CA SER A 23 9.55 5.83 15.84
C SER A 23 9.12 5.13 17.12
N ASP A 24 9.78 5.48 18.22
CA ASP A 24 9.38 5.14 19.59
C ASP A 24 8.48 6.19 20.25
N GLU A 25 8.40 7.39 19.65
CA GLU A 25 7.77 8.56 20.30
C GLU A 25 6.30 8.75 19.98
N GLY A 26 5.78 8.09 18.91
CA GLY A 26 4.40 8.33 18.50
C GLY A 26 3.85 7.29 17.53
N TYR A 27 2.57 7.47 17.26
CA TYR A 27 1.82 6.68 16.28
C TYR A 27 0.60 7.49 15.82
N PHE A 28 -0.06 7.02 14.77
CA PHE A 28 -1.35 7.55 14.35
C PHE A 28 -2.30 6.39 14.02
N ILE A 29 -3.60 6.66 14.14
CA ILE A 29 -4.62 5.68 13.77
C ILE A 29 -4.77 5.66 12.25
N GLY A 30 -4.91 4.47 11.68
CA GLY A 30 -5.26 4.30 10.26
C GLY A 30 -6.60 4.97 9.91
N PRO A 31 -6.92 5.12 8.62
CA PRO A 31 -8.15 5.77 8.17
C PRO A 31 -9.40 5.09 8.73
N GLU A 32 -10.36 5.88 9.21
CA GLU A 32 -11.67 5.42 9.66
C GLU A 32 -12.85 6.08 8.91
N ILE A 33 -12.57 7.20 8.24
CA ILE A 33 -13.57 7.95 7.46
C ILE A 33 -13.23 7.83 5.98
N PRO A 34 -14.14 7.31 5.14
CA PRO A 34 -13.89 7.25 3.70
C PRO A 34 -13.66 8.65 3.11
N GLY A 35 -12.61 8.77 2.28
CA GLY A 35 -12.28 10.03 1.62
C GLY A 35 -11.71 11.12 2.53
N GLU A 36 -11.42 10.84 3.82
CA GLU A 36 -10.82 11.82 4.72
C GLU A 36 -9.47 12.31 4.20
N GLN A 37 -9.19 13.58 4.44
CA GLN A 37 -7.86 14.12 4.19
C GLN A 37 -6.87 13.55 5.21
N ARG A 38 -5.79 12.97 4.71
CA ARG A 38 -4.71 12.42 5.56
C ARG A 38 -3.83 13.56 6.09
N VAL A 39 -4.33 14.21 7.13
CA VAL A 39 -3.58 15.28 7.81
C VAL A 39 -2.38 14.66 8.53
N PRO A 40 -1.16 15.17 8.30
CA PRO A 40 0.01 14.70 9.02
C PRO A 40 -0.16 14.83 10.54
N PRO A 41 0.22 13.81 11.34
CA PRO A 41 0.12 13.87 12.80
C PRO A 41 0.90 15.03 13.42
N ASP A 42 2.01 15.42 12.81
CA ASP A 42 2.82 16.56 13.20
C ASP A 42 2.92 17.58 12.04
N PRO A 43 2.44 18.82 12.20
CA PRO A 43 2.53 19.84 11.15
C PRO A 43 3.97 20.13 10.68
N LYS A 44 4.97 19.98 11.56
CA LYS A 44 6.38 20.24 11.28
C LYS A 44 7.08 19.04 10.67
N HIS A 45 6.85 17.85 11.21
CA HIS A 45 7.58 16.64 10.85
C HIS A 45 6.79 15.66 9.96
N GLY A 46 5.52 15.96 9.70
CA GLY A 46 4.66 15.13 8.84
C GLY A 46 4.26 13.82 9.52
N PHE A 47 4.56 12.70 8.88
CA PHE A 47 4.38 11.34 9.40
C PHE A 47 5.63 10.78 10.08
N LYS A 48 6.54 11.65 10.50
CA LYS A 48 7.76 11.32 11.22
C LYS A 48 7.80 12.00 12.58
N ASP A 49 8.63 11.48 13.47
CA ASP A 49 8.92 12.13 14.73
C ASP A 49 10.03 13.21 14.57
N LYS A 50 10.39 13.87 15.67
CA LYS A 50 11.43 14.91 15.69
C LYS A 50 12.84 14.39 15.35
N HIS A 51 13.06 13.07 15.40
CA HIS A 51 14.31 12.41 15.01
C HIS A 51 14.33 11.99 13.54
N GLY A 52 13.20 12.16 12.84
CA GLY A 52 13.02 11.79 11.44
C GLY A 52 12.68 10.31 11.24
N GLU A 53 12.27 9.61 12.30
CA GLU A 53 11.81 8.23 12.24
C GLU A 53 10.32 8.17 11.89
N LEU A 54 9.92 7.24 11.02
CA LEU A 54 8.53 7.07 10.60
C LEU A 54 7.65 6.63 11.77
N LEU A 55 6.50 7.28 11.93
CA LEU A 55 5.48 6.90 12.89
C LEU A 55 4.78 5.61 12.44
N ARG A 56 4.45 4.73 13.39
CA ARG A 56 3.63 3.55 13.11
C ARG A 56 2.18 3.96 12.81
N GLN A 57 1.57 3.38 11.78
CA GLN A 57 0.12 3.37 11.62
C GLN A 57 -0.46 2.23 12.45
N VAL A 58 -1.48 2.52 13.24
CA VAL A 58 -2.14 1.56 14.13
C VAL A 58 -3.50 1.19 13.55
N ALA A 59 -3.82 -0.09 13.47
CA ALA A 59 -5.16 -0.55 13.14
C ALA A 59 -6.03 -0.51 14.41
N ARG A 60 -7.17 0.18 14.34
CA ARG A 60 -8.17 0.21 15.40
C ARG A 60 -9.37 -0.62 15.00
N PHE A 61 -9.83 -1.50 15.91
CA PHE A 61 -10.97 -2.36 15.70
C PHE A 61 -12.08 -2.02 16.70
N ARG A 62 -13.31 -2.04 16.20
CA ARG A 62 -14.55 -1.80 16.94
C ARG A 62 -15.47 -3.00 16.82
N VAL A 63 -16.38 -3.19 17.76
CA VAL A 63 -17.43 -4.21 17.67
C VAL A 63 -18.75 -3.52 17.45
N TYR A 64 -19.53 -3.96 16.48
CA TYR A 64 -20.91 -3.52 16.26
C TYR A 64 -21.89 -4.63 16.57
N GLY A 65 -22.97 -4.28 17.29
CA GLY A 65 -24.11 -5.15 17.55
C GLY A 65 -25.15 -5.01 16.45
N TYR A 66 -25.78 -6.14 16.11
CA TYR A 66 -26.82 -6.25 15.08
C TYR A 66 -28.09 -6.86 15.66
N ASP A 67 -29.27 -6.41 15.19
CA ASP A 67 -30.57 -7.00 15.52
C ASP A 67 -30.83 -8.30 14.74
N ALA A 68 -32.04 -8.83 14.84
CA ALA A 68 -32.45 -10.05 14.15
C ALA A 68 -32.57 -9.88 12.62
N GLU A 69 -32.85 -8.68 12.18
CA GLU A 69 -33.00 -8.27 10.78
C GLU A 69 -31.65 -7.89 10.14
N GLY A 70 -30.58 -7.83 10.93
CA GLY A 70 -29.24 -7.46 10.48
C GLY A 70 -28.96 -5.97 10.46
N ASN A 71 -29.84 -5.13 11.06
CA ASN A 71 -29.58 -3.70 11.20
C ASN A 71 -28.59 -3.43 12.33
N VAL A 72 -27.77 -2.40 12.18
CA VAL A 72 -26.80 -1.97 13.20
C VAL A 72 -27.54 -1.36 14.38
N VAL A 73 -27.39 -1.97 15.56
CA VAL A 73 -27.92 -1.45 16.82
C VAL A 73 -27.02 -0.38 17.41
N GLY A 74 -25.72 -0.54 17.29
CA GLY A 74 -24.69 0.38 17.77
C GLY A 74 -23.35 -0.26 18.00
N GLU A 75 -22.35 0.57 18.32
CA GLU A 75 -21.03 0.11 18.75
C GLU A 75 -21.11 -0.50 20.15
N LEU A 76 -20.48 -1.66 20.35
CA LEU A 76 -20.33 -2.33 21.63
C LEU A 76 -18.94 -2.05 22.17
N ASP A 77 -18.85 -1.19 23.16
CA ASP A 77 -17.63 -0.70 23.77
C ASP A 77 -17.64 -0.89 25.29
N ALA A 78 -16.59 -0.46 25.97
CA ALA A 78 -16.49 -0.58 27.43
C ALA A 78 -17.48 0.28 28.23
N GLY A 79 -18.33 1.08 27.58
CA GLY A 79 -19.43 1.83 28.18
C GLY A 79 -20.72 1.01 28.27
N ASN A 80 -20.90 0.00 27.42
CA ASN A 80 -22.16 -0.74 27.29
C ASN A 80 -21.99 -2.27 27.19
N ALA A 81 -20.76 -2.79 27.05
CA ALA A 81 -20.46 -4.21 26.96
C ALA A 81 -19.09 -4.54 27.59
N GLU A 82 -18.89 -5.81 27.90
CA GLU A 82 -17.55 -6.35 28.21
C GLU A 82 -17.00 -6.99 26.95
N VAL A 83 -15.90 -6.47 26.42
CA VAL A 83 -15.25 -7.00 25.21
C VAL A 83 -13.88 -7.59 25.57
N ALA A 84 -13.70 -8.86 25.28
CA ALA A 84 -12.42 -9.57 25.42
C ALA A 84 -11.88 -9.91 24.02
N TRP A 85 -10.82 -9.22 23.64
CA TRP A 85 -10.13 -9.35 22.36
C TRP A 85 -9.10 -10.47 22.37
N GLN A 86 -8.88 -11.11 21.23
CA GLN A 86 -7.73 -11.95 20.97
C GLN A 86 -7.16 -11.65 19.59
N VAL A 87 -5.85 -11.51 19.48
CA VAL A 87 -5.11 -11.28 18.25
C VAL A 87 -4.00 -12.31 18.13
N HIS A 88 -3.85 -12.90 16.95
CA HIS A 88 -2.77 -13.85 16.66
C HIS A 88 -2.12 -13.49 15.33
N VAL A 89 -1.00 -12.78 15.35
CA VAL A 89 -0.21 -12.45 14.17
C VAL A 89 1.02 -13.33 14.05
N ALA A 90 1.41 -13.66 12.80
CA ALA A 90 2.63 -14.39 12.50
C ALA A 90 3.26 -13.91 11.18
N ASN A 91 4.52 -14.31 10.93
CA ASN A 91 5.21 -14.13 9.67
C ASN A 91 5.72 -15.48 9.17
N HIS A 92 5.20 -15.92 8.04
CA HIS A 92 5.53 -17.20 7.41
C HIS A 92 6.32 -17.05 6.10
N LYS A 93 6.77 -15.82 5.74
CA LYS A 93 7.37 -15.51 4.44
C LYS A 93 8.58 -16.40 4.10
N ALA A 94 9.51 -16.55 5.06
CA ALA A 94 10.72 -17.34 4.84
C ALA A 94 10.44 -18.85 4.73
N ALA A 95 9.33 -19.32 5.30
CA ALA A 95 8.89 -20.72 5.22
C ALA A 95 8.05 -21.01 3.99
N TRP A 96 7.67 -19.99 3.22
CA TRP A 96 6.72 -20.11 2.10
C TRP A 96 7.43 -20.38 0.77
N TYR A 97 6.66 -20.34 -0.31
CA TYR A 97 7.17 -20.53 -1.66
C TYR A 97 7.71 -19.22 -2.24
N GLN A 98 8.60 -19.33 -3.21
CA GLN A 98 9.14 -18.20 -3.95
C GLN A 98 8.01 -17.47 -4.68
N PHE A 99 8.14 -16.18 -4.80
CA PHE A 99 7.35 -15.38 -5.71
C PHE A 99 8.17 -15.16 -6.99
N ASP A 100 7.75 -15.79 -8.06
CA ASP A 100 8.27 -15.56 -9.40
C ASP A 100 7.24 -14.79 -10.23
N GLU A 101 5.99 -15.27 -10.20
CA GLU A 101 4.80 -14.60 -10.70
C GLU A 101 3.57 -14.96 -9.82
N ALA A 102 2.45 -14.24 -10.00
CA ALA A 102 1.19 -14.61 -9.37
C ALA A 102 0.70 -15.97 -9.90
N MET A 103 0.36 -16.89 -9.02
CA MET A 103 0.07 -18.28 -9.41
C MET A 103 -1.26 -18.47 -10.15
N ASP A 104 -2.12 -17.45 -10.19
CA ASP A 104 -3.34 -17.42 -11.00
C ASP A 104 -3.11 -16.93 -12.44
N ILE A 105 -1.87 -16.59 -12.79
CA ILE A 105 -1.45 -16.26 -14.14
C ILE A 105 -0.66 -17.46 -14.70
N PRO A 106 -1.15 -18.12 -15.76
CA PRO A 106 -0.41 -19.23 -16.35
C PRO A 106 0.85 -18.72 -17.08
N ASN A 107 1.91 -19.54 -17.13
CA ASN A 107 3.07 -19.28 -17.96
C ASN A 107 2.70 -19.34 -19.45
N PHE A 108 3.26 -18.43 -20.25
CA PHE A 108 3.18 -18.47 -21.71
C PHE A 108 4.36 -19.24 -22.29
N ASP A 109 4.09 -20.14 -23.21
CA ASP A 109 5.11 -20.94 -23.88
C ASP A 109 5.69 -20.29 -25.15
N GLY A 110 5.25 -19.06 -25.44
CA GLY A 110 5.68 -18.30 -26.63
C GLY A 110 5.07 -18.78 -27.95
N SER A 111 4.28 -19.86 -27.94
CA SER A 111 3.56 -20.39 -29.11
C SER A 111 2.07 -20.09 -29.10
N GLY A 112 1.59 -19.33 -28.09
CA GLY A 112 0.18 -19.09 -27.82
C GLY A 112 -0.45 -20.11 -26.86
N GLY A 113 0.32 -21.07 -26.37
CA GLY A 113 -0.06 -21.99 -25.32
C GLY A 113 0.28 -21.49 -23.93
N THR A 114 -0.30 -22.13 -22.92
CA THR A 114 -0.07 -21.82 -21.51
C THR A 114 0.24 -23.07 -20.71
N THR A 115 1.09 -22.93 -19.70
CA THR A 115 1.36 -23.98 -18.71
C THR A 115 1.02 -23.45 -17.30
N PRO A 116 0.58 -24.33 -16.38
CA PRO A 116 0.36 -23.94 -14.99
C PRO A 116 1.63 -23.41 -14.33
N GLN A 117 1.48 -22.40 -13.47
CA GLN A 117 2.58 -21.92 -12.61
C GLN A 117 2.93 -22.96 -11.56
N SER A 118 4.22 -23.03 -11.23
CA SER A 118 4.70 -23.76 -10.08
C SER A 118 5.84 -23.01 -9.40
N SER A 119 5.90 -23.06 -8.08
CA SER A 119 6.88 -22.32 -7.30
C SER A 119 7.60 -23.23 -6.31
N LYS A 120 8.92 -23.06 -6.18
CA LYS A 120 9.75 -23.75 -5.20
C LYS A 120 9.70 -23.07 -3.85
N ARG A 121 9.99 -23.80 -2.78
CA ARG A 121 10.12 -23.23 -1.44
C ARG A 121 11.32 -22.29 -1.35
N ARG A 122 11.14 -21.18 -0.65
CA ARG A 122 12.24 -20.39 -0.07
C ARG A 122 12.96 -21.24 0.98
N ASN A 123 14.27 -21.00 1.15
CA ASN A 123 15.09 -21.75 2.10
C ASN A 123 14.96 -23.28 1.91
N ALA A 124 15.10 -23.74 0.67
CA ALA A 124 14.88 -25.13 0.28
C ALA A 124 15.83 -26.11 1.00
N ASP A 125 17.00 -25.64 1.42
CA ASP A 125 17.99 -26.43 2.19
C ASP A 125 17.53 -26.72 3.64
N VAL A 126 16.54 -25.98 4.14
CA VAL A 126 15.94 -26.20 5.45
C VAL A 126 14.76 -27.15 5.29
N THR A 127 14.91 -28.41 5.73
CA THR A 127 13.94 -29.49 5.48
C THR A 127 13.32 -30.05 6.75
N GLY A 128 12.19 -30.75 6.62
CA GLY A 128 11.50 -31.44 7.72
C GLY A 128 11.16 -30.49 8.87
N ALA A 129 11.24 -30.97 10.10
CA ALA A 129 10.95 -30.19 11.31
C ALA A 129 11.84 -28.93 11.47
N ALA A 130 13.00 -28.87 10.80
CA ALA A 130 13.84 -27.68 10.87
C ALA A 130 13.19 -26.44 10.23
N ARG A 131 12.18 -26.60 9.38
CA ARG A 131 11.44 -25.49 8.76
C ARG A 131 10.66 -24.65 9.78
N GLU A 132 10.34 -25.18 10.95
CA GLU A 132 9.75 -24.40 12.04
C GLU A 132 10.62 -23.21 12.45
N LYS A 133 11.95 -23.28 12.22
CA LYS A 133 12.89 -22.18 12.51
C LYS A 133 12.74 -20.98 11.55
N LEU A 134 11.99 -21.15 10.45
CA LEU A 134 11.68 -20.12 9.46
C LEU A 134 10.38 -19.38 9.77
N VAL A 135 9.60 -19.87 10.73
CA VAL A 135 8.30 -19.33 11.13
C VAL A 135 8.49 -18.42 12.33
N ILE A 136 7.99 -17.21 12.24
CA ILE A 136 7.96 -16.26 13.34
C ILE A 136 6.53 -16.21 13.86
N ASP A 137 6.25 -16.95 14.91
CA ASP A 137 4.94 -17.04 15.55
C ASP A 137 5.09 -16.81 17.06
N PRO A 138 4.63 -15.66 17.59
CA PRO A 138 4.65 -15.36 19.03
C PRO A 138 3.49 -16.01 19.79
N GLY A 139 2.53 -16.64 19.10
CA GLY A 139 1.25 -17.08 19.63
C GLY A 139 0.26 -15.94 19.91
N PRO A 140 -0.98 -16.28 20.26
CA PRO A 140 -2.04 -15.29 20.45
C PRO A 140 -1.82 -14.41 21.69
N ARG A 141 -2.42 -13.22 21.67
CA ARG A 141 -2.52 -12.30 22.81
C ARG A 141 -3.97 -11.97 23.08
N SER A 142 -4.38 -12.14 24.34
CA SER A 142 -5.71 -11.75 24.79
C SER A 142 -5.63 -10.48 25.62
N ILE A 143 -6.52 -9.54 25.35
CA ILE A 143 -6.55 -8.21 25.98
C ILE A 143 -7.99 -7.74 26.18
N SER A 144 -8.26 -7.01 27.26
CA SER A 144 -9.56 -6.44 27.56
C SER A 144 -9.42 -5.20 28.45
N GLY A 145 -10.53 -4.48 28.63
CA GLY A 145 -10.58 -3.27 29.46
C GLY A 145 -10.15 -2.03 28.71
N ARG A 146 -10.16 -0.89 29.41
CA ARG A 146 -9.83 0.44 28.89
C ARG A 146 -8.34 0.73 29.09
N ASN A 147 -7.70 1.41 28.14
CA ASN A 147 -6.32 1.88 28.25
C ASN A 147 -5.32 0.78 28.65
N THR A 148 -5.60 -0.45 28.26
CA THR A 148 -4.77 -1.61 28.63
C THR A 148 -3.56 -1.70 27.69
N LYS A 149 -2.37 -1.84 28.27
CA LYS A 149 -1.08 -1.98 27.58
C LYS A 149 -0.06 -2.68 28.46
N GLY A 150 1.06 -3.07 27.88
CA GLY A 150 2.20 -3.61 28.64
C GLY A 150 2.81 -4.85 28.00
N LYS A 151 3.98 -5.27 28.50
CA LYS A 151 4.84 -6.28 27.89
C LYS A 151 4.15 -7.62 27.60
N LYS A 152 3.18 -8.04 28.41
CA LYS A 152 2.43 -9.29 28.20
C LYS A 152 1.58 -9.30 26.91
N TYR A 153 1.31 -8.12 26.33
CA TYR A 153 0.55 -7.96 25.11
C TYR A 153 1.43 -7.72 23.87
N HIS A 154 2.76 -7.74 24.05
CA HIS A 154 3.69 -7.69 22.94
C HIS A 154 3.68 -9.01 22.18
N PHE A 155 3.79 -8.95 20.87
CA PHE A 155 3.98 -10.10 20.00
C PHE A 155 5.47 -10.50 19.97
N ASP A 156 6.05 -10.61 21.16
CA ASP A 156 7.40 -11.09 21.41
C ASP A 156 7.33 -12.59 21.70
N GLY A 157 8.31 -13.35 21.30
CA GLY A 157 8.35 -14.81 21.49
C GLY A 157 8.56 -15.56 20.19
N GLY A 158 8.16 -15.00 19.06
CA GLY A 158 8.53 -15.47 17.74
C GLY A 158 10.06 -15.41 17.53
N LYS A 159 10.62 -16.36 16.79
CA LYS A 159 12.06 -16.44 16.55
C LYS A 159 12.34 -16.83 15.11
N PHE A 160 13.37 -16.23 14.53
CA PHE A 160 13.92 -16.64 13.25
C PHE A 160 15.29 -17.29 13.47
N PHE A 161 15.42 -18.58 13.18
CA PHE A 161 16.62 -19.37 13.52
C PHE A 161 17.12 -19.17 14.96
N GLY A 162 16.18 -19.09 15.92
CA GLY A 162 16.46 -18.91 17.34
C GLY A 162 16.69 -17.46 17.77
N LYS A 163 16.84 -16.50 16.87
CA LYS A 163 16.93 -15.06 17.18
C LYS A 163 15.53 -14.49 17.40
N PRO A 164 15.25 -13.78 18.51
CA PRO A 164 13.96 -13.15 18.76
C PRO A 164 13.60 -12.12 17.68
N VAL A 165 12.33 -12.12 17.28
CA VAL A 165 11.75 -11.12 16.38
C VAL A 165 10.43 -10.66 17.00
N SER A 166 10.28 -9.34 17.18
CA SER A 166 9.04 -8.75 17.66
C SER A 166 8.17 -8.35 16.48
N LEU A 167 6.89 -8.74 16.51
CA LEU A 167 5.91 -8.39 15.48
C LEU A 167 5.00 -7.23 15.89
N GLY A 168 5.29 -6.56 17.02
CA GLY A 168 4.51 -5.42 17.52
C GLY A 168 3.80 -5.72 18.83
N GLU A 169 2.63 -5.13 19.03
CA GLU A 169 1.87 -5.25 20.28
C GLU A 169 0.38 -4.96 20.10
N ALA A 170 -0.44 -5.44 21.03
CA ALA A 170 -1.84 -5.08 21.20
C ALA A 170 -2.04 -4.12 22.37
N ARG A 171 -2.93 -3.15 22.23
CA ARG A 171 -3.39 -2.24 23.28
C ARG A 171 -4.91 -2.05 23.18
N THR A 172 -5.53 -1.43 24.19
CA THR A 172 -6.88 -0.89 24.06
C THR A 172 -6.89 0.62 24.31
N ASP A 173 -7.84 1.32 23.69
CA ASP A 173 -8.05 2.76 23.93
C ASP A 173 -9.00 3.03 25.09
N ASP A 174 -9.42 4.30 25.24
CA ASP A 174 -10.30 4.80 26.31
C ASP A 174 -11.67 4.12 26.32
N ASP A 175 -12.13 3.66 25.15
CA ASP A 175 -13.42 2.98 24.98
C ASP A 175 -13.29 1.45 24.97
N GLY A 176 -12.06 0.92 25.16
CA GLY A 176 -11.78 -0.51 25.12
C GLY A 176 -11.73 -1.10 23.71
N ARG A 177 -11.64 -0.25 22.68
CA ARG A 177 -11.41 -0.67 21.29
C ARG A 177 -10.00 -1.24 21.16
N LEU A 178 -9.84 -2.25 20.31
CA LEU A 178 -8.53 -2.86 20.10
C LEU A 178 -7.65 -1.99 19.19
N LEU A 179 -6.41 -1.79 19.62
CA LEU A 179 -5.34 -1.15 18.84
C LEU A 179 -4.25 -2.20 18.56
N VAL A 180 -3.96 -2.45 17.28
CA VAL A 180 -2.88 -3.34 16.88
C VAL A 180 -1.75 -2.53 16.26
N PHE A 181 -0.57 -2.61 16.87
CA PHE A 181 0.67 -1.98 16.44
C PHE A 181 1.52 -3.00 15.71
N GLY A 182 2.05 -2.63 14.55
CA GLY A 182 3.03 -3.43 13.83
C GLY A 182 4.43 -3.39 14.44
N GLY A 183 5.34 -4.14 13.82
CA GLY A 183 6.77 -4.14 14.13
C GLY A 183 7.45 -2.79 13.85
N ARG A 184 8.79 -2.79 13.94
CA ARG A 184 9.64 -1.60 13.82
C ARG A 184 10.32 -1.45 12.46
N GLY A 185 9.91 -2.26 11.45
CA GLY A 185 10.53 -2.31 10.13
C GLY A 185 11.88 -3.02 10.12
N VAL A 186 12.10 -3.90 11.09
CA VAL A 186 13.35 -4.63 11.24
C VAL A 186 13.41 -5.80 10.26
N SER A 187 14.44 -5.82 9.45
CA SER A 187 14.77 -6.94 8.56
C SER A 187 16.21 -7.38 8.78
N ALA A 188 16.47 -8.67 8.74
CA ALA A 188 17.82 -9.16 8.92
C ALA A 188 18.07 -10.49 8.20
N SER A 189 19.32 -10.69 7.80
CA SER A 189 19.84 -11.96 7.31
C SER A 189 20.39 -12.79 8.48
N LYS A 190 20.10 -14.09 8.48
CA LYS A 190 20.68 -15.06 9.43
C LYS A 190 22.21 -15.03 9.44
N ALA A 191 22.80 -14.95 8.26
CA ALA A 191 24.25 -15.02 8.05
C ALA A 191 24.90 -13.65 7.81
N GLY A 192 24.13 -12.54 7.88
CA GLY A 192 24.65 -11.20 7.56
C GLY A 192 24.94 -10.99 6.06
N LEU A 193 24.48 -11.89 5.19
CA LEU A 193 24.66 -11.76 3.74
C LEU A 193 23.72 -10.70 3.15
N PRO A 194 24.15 -10.00 2.10
CA PRO A 194 23.30 -9.03 1.42
C PRO A 194 22.12 -9.72 0.73
N ALA A 195 21.03 -8.98 0.54
CA ALA A 195 19.94 -9.39 -0.31
C ALA A 195 20.39 -9.37 -1.79
N ILE A 196 19.87 -10.30 -2.59
CA ILE A 196 20.29 -10.50 -3.98
C ILE A 196 19.14 -10.38 -4.98
N THR A 197 17.88 -10.49 -4.49
CA THR A 197 16.67 -10.42 -5.33
C THR A 197 15.64 -9.47 -4.71
N PHE A 198 14.65 -9.10 -5.52
CA PHE A 198 13.54 -8.26 -5.07
C PHE A 198 12.59 -8.97 -4.08
N ALA A 199 12.45 -10.30 -4.17
CA ALA A 199 11.44 -11.02 -3.44
C ALA A 199 11.93 -12.24 -2.66
N ASN A 200 12.93 -12.97 -3.18
CA ASN A 200 13.27 -14.31 -2.70
C ASN A 200 14.69 -14.33 -2.13
N ASN A 201 14.85 -13.90 -0.88
CA ASN A 201 16.14 -13.86 -0.23
C ASN A 201 16.20 -14.92 0.89
N ASP A 202 16.85 -16.05 0.61
CA ASP A 202 17.03 -17.13 1.58
C ASP A 202 17.84 -16.65 2.79
N GLY A 203 17.45 -17.11 3.98
CA GLY A 203 18.05 -16.69 5.23
C GLY A 203 17.66 -15.32 5.74
N TRP A 204 16.75 -14.61 5.05
CA TRP A 204 16.21 -13.32 5.47
C TRP A 204 14.84 -13.43 6.14
N HIS A 205 14.56 -12.49 7.03
CA HIS A 205 13.23 -12.22 7.59
C HIS A 205 12.97 -10.72 7.64
N ASP A 206 11.70 -10.38 7.82
CA ASP A 206 11.23 -9.05 8.22
C ASP A 206 10.21 -9.18 9.37
N ASP A 207 9.66 -8.07 9.84
CA ASP A 207 8.71 -7.99 10.94
C ASP A 207 7.29 -7.54 10.54
N VAL A 208 6.94 -7.60 9.24
CA VAL A 208 5.55 -7.53 8.82
C VAL A 208 4.84 -8.85 9.16
N SER A 209 3.54 -8.79 9.35
CA SER A 209 2.77 -9.94 9.83
C SER A 209 1.30 -9.81 9.49
N ASP A 210 0.53 -10.85 9.68
CA ASP A 210 -0.91 -10.81 9.57
C ASP A 210 -1.56 -11.88 10.45
N GLY A 211 -2.86 -11.74 10.68
CA GLY A 211 -3.59 -12.78 11.37
C GLY A 211 -4.98 -12.38 11.87
N PRO A 212 -5.74 -13.35 12.41
CA PRO A 212 -7.10 -13.14 12.87
C PRO A 212 -7.19 -12.25 14.11
N VAL A 213 -8.25 -11.45 14.13
CA VAL A 213 -8.74 -10.69 15.28
C VAL A 213 -10.10 -11.25 15.66
N THR A 214 -10.24 -11.72 16.89
CA THR A 214 -11.48 -12.25 17.43
C THR A 214 -11.87 -11.52 18.71
N ALA A 215 -13.14 -11.56 19.07
CA ALA A 215 -13.63 -11.02 20.34
C ALA A 215 -14.78 -11.85 20.90
N THR A 216 -14.76 -12.04 22.19
CA THR A 216 -15.92 -12.53 22.96
C THR A 216 -16.57 -11.32 23.66
N VAL A 217 -17.85 -11.14 23.44
CA VAL A 217 -18.60 -9.97 23.90
C VAL A 217 -19.70 -10.40 24.86
N LYS A 218 -19.73 -9.75 26.04
CA LYS A 218 -20.82 -9.92 26.99
C LYS A 218 -21.67 -8.65 27.04
N VAL A 219 -22.90 -8.77 26.61
CA VAL A 219 -23.89 -7.69 26.54
C VAL A 219 -25.24 -8.20 27.04
N ASN A 220 -25.96 -7.43 27.87
CA ASN A 220 -27.26 -7.83 28.47
C ASN A 220 -27.21 -9.19 29.18
N GLY A 221 -26.09 -9.52 29.85
CA GLY A 221 -25.91 -10.80 30.54
C GLY A 221 -25.70 -11.99 29.62
N LYS A 222 -25.68 -11.81 28.28
CA LYS A 222 -25.39 -12.85 27.30
C LYS A 222 -23.97 -12.71 26.78
N THR A 223 -23.31 -13.83 26.63
CA THR A 223 -21.97 -13.91 26.03
C THR A 223 -22.12 -14.45 24.60
N MET A 224 -21.44 -13.84 23.63
CA MET A 224 -21.41 -14.25 22.24
C MET A 224 -20.03 -13.99 21.62
N ASP A 225 -19.65 -14.78 20.65
CA ASP A 225 -18.46 -14.51 19.85
C ASP A 225 -18.81 -13.55 18.71
N ALA A 226 -17.97 -12.55 18.50
CA ALA A 226 -18.12 -11.63 17.39
C ALA A 226 -17.65 -12.26 16.09
N GLY A 227 -18.33 -11.92 14.98
CA GLY A 227 -17.80 -12.21 13.65
C GLY A 227 -16.39 -11.63 13.55
N HIS A 228 -15.42 -12.48 13.24
CA HIS A 228 -13.98 -12.16 13.30
C HIS A 228 -13.57 -11.12 12.25
N ALA A 229 -12.41 -10.53 12.47
CA ALA A 229 -11.71 -9.65 11.53
C ALA A 229 -10.29 -10.17 11.30
N TRP A 230 -9.56 -9.45 10.47
CA TRP A 230 -8.16 -9.72 10.16
C TRP A 230 -7.32 -8.46 10.35
N VAL A 231 -6.10 -8.58 10.84
CA VAL A 231 -5.12 -7.51 10.83
C VAL A 231 -3.99 -7.86 9.86
N VAL A 232 -3.62 -6.89 9.03
CA VAL A 232 -2.41 -6.95 8.22
C VAL A 232 -1.46 -5.85 8.71
N VAL A 233 -0.26 -6.25 9.09
CA VAL A 233 0.85 -5.34 9.40
C VAL A 233 1.68 -5.20 8.13
N ALA A 234 1.53 -4.07 7.45
CA ALA A 234 2.13 -3.78 6.16
C ALA A 234 3.41 -2.92 6.29
N PRO A 235 4.20 -2.80 5.21
CA PRO A 235 5.23 -1.78 5.08
C PRO A 235 4.67 -0.35 5.24
N PRO A 236 5.54 0.67 5.43
CA PRO A 236 5.11 2.06 5.53
C PRO A 236 4.39 2.55 4.27
N ASP A 237 3.52 3.54 4.43
CA ASP A 237 2.96 4.30 3.33
C ASP A 237 3.81 5.56 3.09
N TYR A 238 4.39 5.66 1.89
CA TYR A 238 5.24 6.79 1.54
C TYR A 238 4.50 7.93 0.83
N ALA A 239 3.19 7.78 0.61
CA ALA A 239 2.33 8.83 0.08
C ALA A 239 0.92 8.82 0.71
N PRO A 240 0.81 8.95 2.05
CA PRO A 240 -0.48 8.95 2.73
C PRO A 240 -1.41 10.03 2.16
N GLY A 241 -2.63 9.62 1.76
CA GLY A 241 -3.62 10.53 1.18
C GLY A 241 -3.59 10.64 -0.34
N VAL A 242 -2.64 9.99 -1.02
CA VAL A 242 -2.73 9.72 -2.46
C VAL A 242 -3.30 8.32 -2.65
N ILE A 243 -4.46 8.22 -3.28
CA ILE A 243 -5.16 6.94 -3.44
C ILE A 243 -4.71 6.24 -4.72
N ALA A 244 -4.48 4.93 -4.63
CA ALA A 244 -4.10 4.10 -5.78
C ALA A 244 -5.21 4.04 -6.83
N LEU A 245 -4.85 3.84 -8.09
CA LEU A 245 -5.81 3.70 -9.20
C LEU A 245 -6.81 2.56 -8.97
N THR A 246 -6.32 1.46 -8.41
CA THR A 246 -7.14 0.38 -7.86
C THR A 246 -6.72 0.17 -6.42
N THR A 247 -7.69 0.16 -5.52
CA THR A 247 -7.46 -0.04 -4.09
C THR A 247 -7.74 -1.50 -3.71
N MET A 248 -7.30 -1.91 -2.53
CA MET A 248 -7.62 -3.24 -2.03
C MET A 248 -9.14 -3.39 -1.78
N TYR A 249 -9.84 -2.29 -1.47
CA TYR A 249 -11.30 -2.31 -1.43
C TYR A 249 -11.91 -2.71 -2.78
N ASP A 250 -11.39 -2.14 -3.88
CA ASP A 250 -11.86 -2.47 -5.22
C ASP A 250 -11.66 -3.95 -5.55
N VAL A 251 -10.50 -4.49 -5.19
CA VAL A 251 -10.13 -5.90 -5.43
C VAL A 251 -11.01 -6.84 -4.63
N ILE A 252 -11.20 -6.56 -3.34
CA ILE A 252 -12.02 -7.43 -2.47
C ILE A 252 -13.51 -7.32 -2.83
N ARG A 253 -13.96 -6.13 -3.25
CA ARG A 253 -15.32 -5.93 -3.75
C ARG A 253 -15.57 -6.74 -5.04
N ASP A 254 -14.59 -6.81 -5.94
CA ASP A 254 -14.65 -7.63 -7.16
C ASP A 254 -14.69 -9.12 -6.84
N ALA A 255 -13.85 -9.60 -5.93
CA ALA A 255 -13.90 -10.98 -5.44
C ALA A 255 -15.24 -11.28 -4.72
N GLY A 256 -15.73 -10.31 -3.95
CA GLY A 256 -17.03 -10.39 -3.26
C GLY A 256 -18.21 -10.46 -4.23
N TRP A 257 -18.15 -9.76 -5.37
CA TRP A 257 -19.17 -9.83 -6.41
C TRP A 257 -19.31 -11.21 -7.01
N GLN A 258 -18.23 -11.96 -7.10
CA GLN A 258 -18.26 -13.36 -7.55
C GLN A 258 -18.93 -14.29 -6.51
N LEU A 259 -18.93 -13.90 -5.23
CA LEU A 259 -19.60 -14.64 -4.14
C LEU A 259 -21.06 -14.23 -3.98
N ASP A 260 -21.32 -12.92 -4.09
CA ASP A 260 -22.63 -12.30 -3.91
C ASP A 260 -22.87 -11.25 -4.98
N PRO A 261 -23.67 -11.55 -6.02
CA PRO A 261 -23.99 -10.59 -7.08
C PRO A 261 -24.65 -9.29 -6.59
N ALA A 262 -25.27 -9.28 -5.41
CA ALA A 262 -25.92 -8.08 -4.84
C ALA A 262 -24.91 -6.96 -4.44
N ILE A 263 -23.62 -7.27 -4.40
CA ILE A 263 -22.56 -6.24 -4.18
C ILE A 263 -22.52 -5.23 -5.32
N ARG A 264 -22.88 -5.64 -6.53
CA ARG A 264 -22.99 -4.74 -7.67
C ARG A 264 -24.28 -3.96 -7.59
N PRO A 265 -24.27 -2.63 -7.56
CA PRO A 265 -25.48 -1.85 -7.62
C PRO A 265 -26.15 -1.97 -8.99
N ASP A 266 -27.47 -1.89 -9.04
CA ASP A 266 -28.22 -1.87 -10.31
C ASP A 266 -27.78 -0.71 -11.20
N LYS A 267 -27.54 0.48 -10.58
CA LYS A 267 -26.98 1.66 -11.22
C LYS A 267 -25.78 2.16 -10.43
N PRO A 268 -24.61 2.28 -11.03
CA PRO A 268 -23.46 2.85 -10.35
C PRO A 268 -23.69 4.33 -10.01
N SER A 269 -23.24 4.74 -8.83
CA SER A 269 -23.18 6.14 -8.41
C SER A 269 -21.98 6.81 -9.08
N PHE A 270 -22.17 8.00 -9.63
CA PHE A 270 -21.02 8.76 -10.12
C PHE A 270 -20.08 9.12 -8.97
N THR A 271 -20.61 9.57 -7.86
CA THR A 271 -19.82 10.00 -6.70
C THR A 271 -19.02 8.85 -6.07
N ASN A 272 -19.63 7.66 -5.93
CA ASN A 272 -19.02 6.57 -5.16
C ASN A 272 -18.31 5.53 -6.03
N ASP A 273 -18.74 5.31 -7.28
CA ASP A 273 -18.24 4.21 -8.10
C ASP A 273 -17.38 4.70 -9.29
N ILE A 274 -17.77 5.81 -9.94
CA ILE A 274 -17.17 6.26 -11.21
C ILE A 274 -16.19 7.40 -11.01
N GLY A 275 -16.62 8.48 -10.36
CA GLY A 275 -15.81 9.68 -10.13
C GLY A 275 -14.46 9.42 -9.45
N PRO A 276 -14.37 8.52 -8.46
CA PRO A 276 -13.11 8.17 -7.82
C PRO A 276 -12.04 7.66 -8.79
N ILE A 277 -12.41 6.96 -9.86
CA ILE A 277 -11.46 6.46 -10.86
C ILE A 277 -10.72 7.64 -11.53
N PHE A 278 -11.47 8.65 -11.95
CA PHE A 278 -10.92 9.87 -12.57
C PHE A 278 -10.12 10.73 -11.58
N GLN A 279 -10.62 10.86 -10.35
CA GLN A 279 -9.92 11.60 -9.30
C GLN A 279 -8.55 10.97 -8.97
N ARG A 280 -8.47 9.65 -8.93
CA ARG A 280 -7.24 8.91 -8.67
C ARG A 280 -6.22 9.10 -9.79
N LEU A 281 -6.64 9.14 -11.06
CA LEU A 281 -5.75 9.49 -12.19
C LEU A 281 -5.09 10.85 -11.97
N MET A 282 -5.86 11.87 -11.59
CA MET A 282 -5.33 13.22 -11.30
C MET A 282 -4.43 13.24 -10.06
N GLN A 283 -4.80 12.54 -8.98
CA GLN A 283 -4.02 12.54 -7.72
C GLN A 283 -2.64 11.91 -7.89
N ASN A 284 -2.50 10.93 -8.79
CA ASN A 284 -1.21 10.29 -9.02
C ASN A 284 -0.13 11.23 -9.60
N GLN A 285 -0.49 12.47 -10.01
CA GLN A 285 0.47 13.54 -10.37
C GLN A 285 1.52 13.83 -9.29
N TRP A 286 1.20 13.53 -8.04
CA TRP A 286 2.08 13.84 -6.90
C TRP A 286 3.13 12.78 -6.62
N VAL A 287 2.99 11.62 -7.23
CA VAL A 287 3.88 10.46 -7.03
C VAL A 287 4.47 9.93 -8.33
N ASN A 288 3.99 10.44 -9.49
CA ASN A 288 4.52 10.08 -10.79
C ASN A 288 4.33 11.23 -11.81
N ALA A 289 5.42 11.73 -12.35
CA ALA A 289 5.42 12.85 -13.29
C ALA A 289 4.72 12.51 -14.62
N GLY A 290 4.72 11.26 -15.05
CA GLY A 290 4.01 10.81 -16.26
C GLY A 290 2.49 10.96 -16.12
N PHE A 291 1.93 10.60 -14.96
CA PHE A 291 0.53 10.89 -14.63
C PHE A 291 0.28 12.41 -14.60
N GLY A 292 1.22 13.15 -14.03
CA GLY A 292 1.15 14.61 -13.99
C GLY A 292 1.07 15.25 -15.37
N LYS A 293 1.89 14.80 -16.30
CA LYS A 293 1.93 15.32 -17.68
C LYS A 293 0.63 15.09 -18.44
N ILE A 294 -0.11 14.01 -18.13
CA ILE A 294 -1.33 13.65 -18.85
C ILE A 294 -2.57 14.20 -18.12
N TRP A 295 -2.71 13.92 -16.81
CA TRP A 295 -3.92 14.21 -16.03
C TRP A 295 -3.71 15.21 -14.89
N GLY A 296 -2.50 15.73 -14.71
CA GLY A 296 -2.18 16.64 -13.63
C GLY A 296 -2.77 18.05 -13.84
N PHE A 297 -2.57 18.88 -12.84
CA PHE A 297 -3.04 20.27 -12.85
C PHE A 297 -2.47 21.05 -14.05
N GLY A 298 -3.37 21.57 -14.91
CA GLY A 298 -2.99 22.32 -16.10
C GLY A 298 -2.43 21.49 -17.26
N SER A 299 -2.50 20.14 -17.17
CA SER A 299 -2.10 19.25 -18.27
C SER A 299 -3.15 19.20 -19.38
N ILE A 300 -2.79 18.53 -20.50
CA ILE A 300 -3.66 18.45 -21.68
C ILE A 300 -4.99 17.74 -21.41
N ASP A 301 -5.02 16.79 -20.47
CA ASP A 301 -6.18 16.00 -20.10
C ASP A 301 -6.53 16.23 -18.61
N ASP A 302 -6.46 17.49 -18.18
CA ASP A 302 -6.87 17.89 -16.83
C ASP A 302 -8.37 17.70 -16.67
N LEU A 303 -8.74 16.61 -16.00
CA LEU A 303 -10.12 16.16 -15.86
C LEU A 303 -11.02 17.11 -15.07
N ARG A 304 -10.46 18.08 -14.32
CA ARG A 304 -11.25 19.08 -13.60
C ARG A 304 -12.16 19.91 -14.51
N SER A 305 -11.74 20.12 -15.75
CA SER A 305 -12.51 20.87 -16.73
C SER A 305 -13.72 20.13 -17.30
N VAL A 306 -13.71 18.79 -17.24
CA VAL A 306 -14.73 17.93 -17.88
C VAL A 306 -15.51 17.06 -16.90
N ILE A 307 -15.06 16.93 -15.64
CA ILE A 307 -15.64 15.97 -14.69
C ILE A 307 -17.14 16.24 -14.42
N ALA A 308 -17.55 17.50 -14.43
CA ALA A 308 -18.96 17.87 -14.28
C ALA A 308 -19.81 17.33 -15.45
N THR A 309 -19.30 17.44 -16.68
CA THR A 309 -19.97 16.91 -17.88
C THR A 309 -19.98 15.38 -17.88
N LEU A 310 -18.90 14.74 -17.43
CA LEU A 310 -18.83 13.28 -17.28
C LEU A 310 -19.86 12.75 -16.26
N ALA A 311 -20.27 13.59 -15.31
CA ALA A 311 -21.25 13.26 -14.28
C ALA A 311 -22.71 13.42 -14.73
N GLU A 312 -22.97 13.89 -15.95
CA GLU A 312 -24.33 14.10 -16.45
C GLU A 312 -24.81 12.90 -17.27
N THR A 313 -26.09 12.54 -17.11
CA THR A 313 -26.74 11.48 -17.91
C THR A 313 -27.22 11.97 -19.28
N ALA A 314 -27.14 13.28 -19.56
CA ALA A 314 -27.64 13.90 -20.78
C ALA A 314 -26.99 13.29 -22.05
N GLU A 315 -27.78 13.17 -23.12
CA GLU A 315 -27.33 12.56 -24.39
C GLU A 315 -26.16 13.32 -25.02
N TYR A 316 -26.07 14.64 -24.86
CA TYR A 316 -24.93 15.41 -25.40
C TYR A 316 -23.60 15.06 -24.74
N ALA A 317 -23.60 14.56 -23.50
CA ALA A 317 -22.41 14.12 -22.77
C ALA A 317 -22.00 12.67 -23.12
N LYS A 318 -22.86 11.89 -23.74
CA LYS A 318 -22.63 10.48 -24.06
C LYS A 318 -21.39 10.24 -24.96
N PRO A 319 -21.16 11.01 -26.03
CA PRO A 319 -19.93 10.84 -26.83
C PRO A 319 -18.67 11.04 -26.02
N LEU A 320 -18.66 12.01 -25.08
CA LEU A 320 -17.53 12.27 -24.21
C LEU A 320 -17.32 11.10 -23.24
N ARG A 321 -18.38 10.60 -22.57
CA ARG A 321 -18.30 9.44 -21.67
C ARG A 321 -17.75 8.21 -22.40
N ARG A 322 -18.26 7.91 -23.61
CA ARG A 322 -17.77 6.77 -24.42
C ARG A 322 -16.31 6.93 -24.80
N SER A 323 -15.88 8.13 -25.21
CA SER A 323 -14.48 8.41 -25.54
C SER A 323 -13.55 8.14 -24.36
N TYR A 324 -13.94 8.49 -23.13
CA TYR A 324 -13.17 8.15 -21.94
C TYR A 324 -13.20 6.66 -21.64
N PHE A 325 -14.35 5.99 -21.74
CA PHE A 325 -14.47 4.55 -21.50
C PHE A 325 -13.58 3.74 -22.46
N GLU A 326 -13.56 4.07 -23.74
CA GLU A 326 -12.77 3.38 -24.76
C GLU A 326 -11.26 3.44 -24.52
N ARG A 327 -10.80 4.39 -23.71
CA ARG A 327 -9.38 4.49 -23.29
C ARG A 327 -9.02 3.51 -22.17
N PHE A 328 -9.99 2.90 -21.49
CA PHE A 328 -9.71 1.97 -20.41
C PHE A 328 -9.39 0.57 -20.94
N ARG A 329 -8.36 -0.03 -20.32
CA ARG A 329 -7.96 -1.41 -20.61
C ARG A 329 -9.04 -2.39 -20.14
N ASN A 330 -9.44 -3.27 -21.06
CA ASN A 330 -10.39 -4.34 -20.73
C ASN A 330 -9.72 -5.38 -19.82
N PRO A 331 -10.30 -5.71 -18.65
CA PRO A 331 -9.76 -6.71 -17.75
C PRO A 331 -9.80 -8.14 -18.29
N ALA A 332 -10.45 -8.40 -19.43
CA ALA A 332 -10.35 -9.67 -20.15
C ALA A 332 -8.96 -9.89 -20.80
N PHE A 333 -8.02 -8.98 -20.62
CA PHE A 333 -6.64 -9.07 -21.10
C PHE A 333 -6.53 -9.37 -22.60
N ASN A 334 -7.17 -8.55 -23.41
CA ASN A 334 -7.21 -8.72 -24.86
C ASN A 334 -6.36 -7.70 -25.63
N SER A 335 -5.55 -6.89 -24.97
CA SER A 335 -4.74 -5.85 -25.61
C SER A 335 -3.39 -5.65 -24.92
N ILE A 336 -2.32 -5.57 -25.73
CA ILE A 336 -0.97 -5.19 -25.32
C ILE A 336 -0.70 -3.68 -25.52
N GLU A 337 -1.72 -2.89 -25.87
CA GLU A 337 -1.58 -1.46 -26.15
C GLU A 337 -1.15 -0.70 -24.88
N PRO A 338 0.04 -0.07 -24.85
CA PRO A 338 0.55 0.58 -23.65
C PRO A 338 -0.17 1.89 -23.30
N GLY A 339 -0.82 2.52 -24.28
CA GLY A 339 -1.51 3.80 -24.09
C GLY A 339 -2.87 3.70 -23.40
N LEU A 340 -3.38 2.49 -23.16
CA LEU A 340 -4.65 2.30 -22.46
C LEU A 340 -4.52 2.56 -20.97
N ILE A 341 -5.61 3.02 -20.34
CA ILE A 341 -5.68 3.33 -18.91
C ILE A 341 -6.03 2.06 -18.11
N PRO A 342 -5.32 1.77 -17.01
CA PRO A 342 -4.15 2.48 -16.46
C PRO A 342 -2.86 2.19 -17.25
N PRO A 343 -1.99 3.18 -17.47
CA PRO A 343 -0.69 2.99 -18.11
C PRO A 343 0.36 2.53 -17.11
N VAL A 344 0.09 1.45 -16.39
CA VAL A 344 0.98 0.86 -15.38
C VAL A 344 1.23 -0.60 -15.69
N TYR A 345 2.38 -1.12 -15.25
CA TYR A 345 2.68 -2.53 -15.36
C TYR A 345 1.71 -3.38 -14.54
N GLY A 346 1.44 -4.57 -15.04
CA GLY A 346 0.65 -5.60 -14.39
C GLY A 346 1.49 -6.52 -13.50
N ASP A 347 1.11 -7.78 -13.48
CA ASP A 347 1.73 -8.79 -12.62
C ASP A 347 3.02 -9.39 -13.22
N SER A 348 3.25 -9.20 -14.51
CA SER A 348 4.47 -9.62 -15.21
C SER A 348 5.03 -8.45 -16.01
N VAL A 349 6.32 -8.49 -16.32
CA VAL A 349 7.00 -7.44 -17.09
C VAL A 349 7.97 -8.04 -18.08
N ASN A 350 7.65 -7.93 -19.36
CA ASN A 350 8.59 -8.09 -20.43
C ASN A 350 8.73 -6.77 -21.22
N LEU A 351 9.88 -6.47 -21.72
CA LEU A 351 10.15 -5.27 -22.49
C LEU A 351 10.75 -5.65 -23.85
N PRO A 352 9.99 -5.51 -24.94
CA PRO A 352 8.59 -5.03 -25.03
C PRO A 352 7.57 -6.04 -24.47
N ALA A 353 6.40 -5.56 -24.08
CA ALA A 353 5.30 -6.38 -23.62
C ALA A 353 4.86 -7.37 -24.73
N ILE A 354 4.70 -8.64 -24.36
CA ILE A 354 4.26 -9.70 -25.27
C ILE A 354 2.91 -10.30 -24.86
N ASP A 355 2.45 -10.00 -23.64
CA ASP A 355 1.23 -10.51 -23.04
C ASP A 355 0.37 -9.37 -22.49
N PRO A 356 -0.95 -9.37 -22.72
CA PRO A 356 -1.85 -8.35 -22.16
C PRO A 356 -1.81 -8.24 -20.63
N ARG A 357 -1.46 -9.30 -19.89
CA ARG A 357 -1.38 -9.29 -18.43
C ARG A 357 -0.14 -8.58 -17.88
N GLU A 358 0.81 -8.24 -18.72
CA GLU A 358 1.91 -7.35 -18.36
C GLU A 358 1.44 -5.93 -18.11
N TRP A 359 0.25 -5.60 -18.60
CA TRP A 359 -0.42 -4.34 -18.37
C TRP A 359 -1.56 -4.49 -17.37
N TYR A 360 -1.59 -3.61 -16.41
CA TYR A 360 -2.62 -3.61 -15.39
C TYR A 360 -3.98 -3.15 -15.96
N ALA A 361 -5.05 -3.80 -15.55
CA ALA A 361 -6.42 -3.38 -15.80
C ALA A 361 -7.13 -3.08 -14.47
N ILE A 362 -8.10 -2.18 -14.47
CA ILE A 362 -9.01 -2.02 -13.34
C ILE A 362 -9.82 -3.31 -13.15
N THR A 363 -10.44 -3.49 -11.97
CA THR A 363 -11.21 -4.70 -11.69
C THR A 363 -12.39 -4.88 -12.65
N SER A 364 -12.82 -6.13 -12.84
CA SER A 364 -13.92 -6.45 -13.75
C SER A 364 -15.22 -5.75 -13.37
N LEU A 365 -15.52 -5.69 -12.07
CA LEU A 365 -16.68 -4.97 -11.55
C LEU A 365 -16.64 -3.47 -11.90
N LYS A 366 -15.48 -2.81 -11.69
CA LYS A 366 -15.33 -1.39 -12.04
C LYS A 366 -15.45 -1.15 -13.53
N TYR A 367 -14.86 -2.01 -14.34
CA TYR A 367 -14.96 -1.90 -15.79
C TYR A 367 -16.40 -2.06 -16.28
N ASP A 368 -17.16 -3.00 -15.71
CA ASP A 368 -18.57 -3.19 -16.02
C ASP A 368 -19.43 -1.97 -15.64
N MET A 369 -19.18 -1.40 -14.45
CA MET A 369 -19.85 -0.16 -14.02
C MET A 369 -19.47 1.04 -14.90
N LEU A 370 -18.21 1.16 -15.33
CA LEU A 370 -17.78 2.19 -16.28
C LEU A 370 -18.46 2.02 -17.65
N ARG A 371 -18.66 0.80 -18.13
CA ARG A 371 -19.38 0.53 -19.37
C ARG A 371 -20.83 1.01 -19.27
N GLN A 372 -21.50 0.72 -18.16
CA GLN A 372 -22.88 1.16 -17.91
C GLN A 372 -22.96 2.69 -17.81
N TRP A 373 -22.02 3.32 -17.12
CA TRP A 373 -21.87 4.77 -17.06
C TRP A 373 -21.68 5.41 -18.44
N ALA A 374 -20.85 4.82 -19.29
CA ALA A 374 -20.60 5.35 -20.64
C ALA A 374 -21.89 5.45 -21.47
N GLU A 375 -22.82 4.52 -21.26
CA GLU A 375 -24.14 4.52 -21.92
C GLU A 375 -25.15 5.50 -21.29
N GLY A 376 -24.84 6.10 -20.13
CA GLY A 376 -25.70 7.05 -19.43
C GLY A 376 -26.63 6.42 -18.40
N ASP A 377 -26.47 5.12 -18.12
CA ASP A 377 -27.28 4.40 -17.13
C ASP A 377 -26.57 4.36 -15.77
N PHE A 378 -26.62 5.47 -15.04
CA PHE A 378 -25.99 5.64 -13.73
C PHE A 378 -26.74 6.70 -12.90
N ILE A 379 -26.39 6.83 -11.61
CA ILE A 379 -26.92 7.87 -10.72
C ILE A 379 -26.01 9.10 -10.84
N ALA A 380 -26.57 10.22 -11.36
CA ALA A 380 -25.87 11.49 -11.53
C ALA A 380 -25.90 12.29 -10.22
N ASP A 381 -25.20 11.81 -9.21
CA ASP A 381 -25.18 12.36 -7.85
C ASP A 381 -23.90 13.16 -7.53
N TYR A 382 -23.18 13.59 -8.55
CA TYR A 382 -21.92 14.32 -8.39
C TYR A 382 -22.11 15.65 -7.69
N THR A 383 -21.34 15.86 -6.64
CA THR A 383 -21.25 17.12 -5.93
C THR A 383 -19.79 17.56 -5.84
N ALA A 384 -19.42 18.60 -6.60
CA ALA A 384 -18.06 19.12 -6.67
C ALA A 384 -17.48 19.57 -5.31
N LYS A 385 -18.33 19.82 -4.33
CA LYS A 385 -17.99 20.27 -2.96
C LYS A 385 -18.29 19.23 -1.88
N ALA A 386 -18.51 17.97 -2.26
CA ALA A 386 -18.69 16.93 -1.24
C ALA A 386 -17.43 16.84 -0.38
N THR A 387 -17.60 17.08 0.91
CA THR A 387 -16.54 16.91 1.92
C THR A 387 -16.88 15.70 2.77
N PRO A 388 -15.90 14.86 3.09
CA PRO A 388 -16.11 13.78 4.05
C PRO A 388 -16.63 14.33 5.38
N PRO A 389 -17.34 13.51 6.18
CA PRO A 389 -17.71 13.86 7.53
C PRO A 389 -16.49 14.32 8.34
N ALA A 390 -16.65 15.34 9.17
CA ALA A 390 -15.56 15.87 9.99
C ALA A 390 -15.14 14.92 11.11
N LYS A 391 -16.08 14.08 11.57
CA LYS A 391 -15.87 13.07 12.61
C LYS A 391 -16.53 11.77 12.21
N PHE A 392 -15.99 10.66 12.70
CA PHE A 392 -16.56 9.34 12.46
C PHE A 392 -18.02 9.24 12.94
N ASP A 393 -18.35 9.83 14.06
CA ASP A 393 -19.70 9.81 14.64
C ASP A 393 -20.74 10.60 13.82
N ASP A 394 -20.30 11.43 12.87
CA ASP A 394 -21.19 12.12 11.92
C ASP A 394 -21.68 11.19 10.79
N ILE A 395 -21.08 10.01 10.66
CA ILE A 395 -21.53 8.97 9.71
C ILE A 395 -22.81 8.32 10.26
N PRO A 396 -23.86 8.15 9.43
CA PRO A 396 -25.07 7.44 9.85
C PRO A 396 -24.74 6.07 10.44
N LEU A 397 -25.34 5.73 11.57
CA LEU A 397 -25.01 4.51 12.33
C LEU A 397 -24.99 3.24 11.46
N GLN A 398 -25.95 3.11 10.54
CA GLN A 398 -26.06 1.95 9.66
C GLN A 398 -24.88 1.83 8.68
N GLU A 399 -24.22 2.94 8.39
CA GLU A 399 -23.11 3.01 7.43
C GLU A 399 -21.73 2.90 8.11
N GLN A 400 -21.65 3.12 9.44
CA GLN A 400 -20.37 3.13 10.16
C GLN A 400 -19.53 1.86 9.99
N PRO A 401 -20.09 0.64 10.07
CA PRO A 401 -19.30 -0.58 9.84
C PRO A 401 -18.69 -0.64 8.44
N HIS A 402 -19.49 -0.28 7.43
CA HIS A 402 -19.02 -0.23 6.04
C HIS A 402 -17.99 0.87 5.83
N ALA A 403 -18.16 2.03 6.45
CA ALA A 403 -17.20 3.13 6.37
C ALA A 403 -15.83 2.73 6.91
N LEU A 404 -15.76 1.96 8.00
CA LEU A 404 -14.49 1.43 8.53
C LEU A 404 -13.82 0.47 7.54
N ASP A 405 -14.60 -0.45 6.95
CA ASP A 405 -14.10 -1.41 5.96
C ASP A 405 -13.57 -0.67 4.71
N LEU A 406 -14.32 0.30 4.21
CA LEU A 406 -13.94 1.11 3.05
C LEU A 406 -12.71 1.98 3.33
N ALA A 407 -12.69 2.73 4.44
CA ALA A 407 -11.59 3.63 4.75
C ALA A 407 -10.25 2.89 4.90
N ALA A 408 -10.23 1.75 5.59
CA ALA A 408 -9.03 0.95 5.77
C ALA A 408 -8.49 0.42 4.43
N LEU A 409 -9.36 -0.11 3.57
CA LEU A 409 -8.97 -0.80 2.34
C LEU A 409 -8.81 0.16 1.14
N ASP A 410 -9.47 1.31 1.13
CA ASP A 410 -9.32 2.32 0.08
C ASP A 410 -7.97 3.05 0.17
N ASN A 411 -7.39 3.11 1.37
CA ASN A 411 -6.03 3.59 1.60
C ASN A 411 -4.96 2.46 1.53
N THR A 412 -5.29 1.36 0.87
CA THR A 412 -4.41 0.20 0.68
C THR A 412 -4.35 -0.15 -0.80
N ILE A 413 -3.15 -0.39 -1.31
CA ILE A 413 -2.95 -0.65 -2.73
C ILE A 413 -3.58 -1.98 -3.14
N GLY A 414 -4.29 -1.99 -4.27
CA GLY A 414 -4.99 -3.15 -4.81
C GLY A 414 -4.38 -3.75 -6.07
N GLY A 415 -3.25 -3.26 -6.50
CA GLY A 415 -2.53 -3.79 -7.67
C GLY A 415 -1.60 -2.75 -8.29
N PRO A 416 -0.69 -3.17 -9.16
CA PRO A 416 -0.37 -4.55 -9.57
C PRO A 416 0.08 -5.42 -8.40
N PHE A 417 0.00 -6.76 -8.54
CA PHE A 417 0.20 -7.70 -7.42
C PHE A 417 1.59 -8.34 -7.34
N HIS A 418 2.59 -7.70 -7.87
CA HIS A 418 3.97 -8.15 -8.01
C HIS A 418 4.90 -7.61 -6.92
N PRO A 419 5.38 -8.39 -6.00
CA PRO A 419 4.73 -9.39 -5.17
C PRO A 419 3.82 -8.78 -4.10
N GLY A 420 3.63 -7.48 -4.09
CA GLY A 420 2.72 -6.73 -3.22
C GLY A 420 3.39 -6.01 -2.06
N CYS A 421 2.93 -4.78 -1.79
CA CYS A 421 3.44 -3.94 -0.70
C CYS A 421 2.67 -4.13 0.61
N GLU A 422 1.37 -4.39 0.55
CA GLU A 422 0.53 -4.65 1.74
C GLU A 422 0.00 -6.08 1.74
N MET A 423 -0.67 -6.41 0.66
CA MET A 423 -1.26 -7.70 0.35
C MET A 423 -1.00 -7.96 -1.12
N THR A 424 -1.13 -9.20 -1.57
CA THR A 424 -0.77 -9.58 -2.93
C THR A 424 -1.89 -10.32 -3.64
N TRP A 425 -1.61 -10.90 -4.81
CA TRP A 425 -2.56 -11.52 -5.73
C TRP A 425 -3.61 -12.46 -5.10
N PRO A 426 -3.36 -13.22 -4.00
CA PRO A 426 -4.38 -14.06 -3.39
C PRO A 426 -5.66 -13.31 -3.02
N MET A 427 -5.56 -12.02 -2.68
CA MET A 427 -6.70 -11.23 -2.24
C MET A 427 -7.79 -11.05 -3.30
N ARG A 428 -7.47 -11.28 -4.58
CA ARG A 428 -8.46 -11.29 -5.67
C ARG A 428 -9.18 -12.62 -5.86
N GLN A 429 -8.85 -13.65 -5.03
CA GLN A 429 -9.40 -14.99 -5.16
C GLN A 429 -10.62 -15.18 -4.24
N PRO A 430 -11.82 -15.42 -4.79
CA PRO A 430 -13.05 -15.59 -3.99
C PRO A 430 -12.95 -16.71 -2.95
N ILE A 431 -12.16 -17.74 -3.21
CA ILE A 431 -12.00 -18.89 -2.28
C ILE A 431 -11.43 -18.48 -0.92
N MET A 432 -10.72 -17.32 -0.84
CA MET A 432 -10.18 -16.80 0.42
C MET A 432 -11.24 -16.29 1.39
N TYR A 433 -12.46 -16.05 0.92
CA TYR A 433 -13.49 -15.38 1.71
C TYR A 433 -14.62 -16.33 2.08
N GLU A 434 -15.11 -16.21 3.31
CA GLU A 434 -16.35 -16.90 3.74
C GLU A 434 -17.60 -16.08 3.37
N GLN A 435 -17.44 -14.78 3.29
CA GLN A 435 -18.41 -13.79 2.81
C GLN A 435 -17.64 -12.54 2.36
N PRO A 436 -18.25 -11.64 1.60
CA PRO A 436 -17.58 -10.43 1.16
C PRO A 436 -16.85 -9.70 2.30
N PHE A 437 -15.60 -9.32 2.06
CA PHE A 437 -14.66 -8.66 2.98
C PHE A 437 -14.19 -9.49 4.19
N ARG A 438 -14.71 -10.71 4.43
CA ARG A 438 -14.27 -11.54 5.55
C ARG A 438 -13.50 -12.75 5.09
N LEU A 439 -12.24 -12.82 5.50
CA LEU A 439 -11.37 -13.94 5.18
C LEU A 439 -11.87 -15.22 5.87
N LYS A 440 -11.87 -16.32 5.14
CA LYS A 440 -12.20 -17.62 5.67
C LYS A 440 -11.13 -18.10 6.64
N LEU A 441 -11.52 -18.48 7.85
CA LEU A 441 -10.58 -19.06 8.81
C LEU A 441 -10.22 -20.50 8.43
N ARG A 442 -8.93 -20.83 8.50
CA ARG A 442 -8.45 -22.21 8.29
C ARG A 442 -8.96 -23.13 9.41
N LYS A 443 -9.50 -24.26 9.01
CA LYS A 443 -9.90 -25.33 9.94
C LYS A 443 -8.72 -26.31 10.10
N GLY A 444 -8.16 -26.36 11.29
CA GLY A 444 -7.05 -27.26 11.63
C GLY A 444 -5.64 -26.71 11.33
N PRO A 445 -4.60 -27.55 11.45
CA PRO A 445 -3.21 -27.13 11.28
C PRO A 445 -2.89 -26.76 9.83
N ALA A 446 -1.84 -25.97 9.64
CA ALA A 446 -1.29 -25.68 8.32
C ALA A 446 -0.82 -26.98 7.64
N LYS A 447 -1.15 -27.12 6.36
CA LYS A 447 -0.70 -28.28 5.56
C LYS A 447 0.69 -28.01 5.00
N ASP A 448 1.45 -29.07 4.83
CA ASP A 448 2.67 -29.07 4.02
C ASP A 448 2.32 -29.48 2.59
N TYR A 449 2.56 -28.58 1.63
CA TYR A 449 2.29 -28.80 0.21
C TYR A 449 3.52 -29.34 -0.56
N GLY A 450 4.60 -29.75 0.14
CA GLY A 450 5.78 -30.32 -0.48
C GLY A 450 6.81 -29.26 -0.92
N PRO A 451 7.88 -29.67 -1.62
CA PRO A 451 8.97 -28.80 -2.02
C PRO A 451 8.57 -27.80 -3.13
N THR A 452 7.53 -28.10 -3.87
CA THR A 452 6.99 -27.28 -4.96
C THR A 452 5.48 -27.13 -4.76
N LEU A 453 4.95 -25.96 -5.04
CA LEU A 453 3.53 -25.66 -5.02
C LEU A 453 3.08 -25.34 -6.43
N ASP A 454 2.12 -26.10 -6.95
CA ASP A 454 1.50 -25.88 -8.25
C ASP A 454 0.27 -24.97 -8.15
N SER A 455 -0.02 -24.20 -9.19
CA SER A 455 -1.16 -23.30 -9.25
C SER A 455 -2.50 -24.03 -9.03
N ALA A 456 -2.66 -25.23 -9.56
CA ALA A 456 -3.87 -26.05 -9.35
C ALA A 456 -4.11 -26.37 -7.87
N VAL A 457 -3.05 -26.65 -7.11
CA VAL A 457 -3.12 -26.85 -5.65
C VAL A 457 -3.34 -25.53 -4.93
N ALA A 458 -2.65 -24.46 -5.37
CA ALA A 458 -2.75 -23.16 -4.73
C ALA A 458 -4.16 -22.58 -4.82
N LEU A 459 -4.80 -22.69 -5.98
CA LEU A 459 -6.12 -22.12 -6.29
C LEU A 459 -7.28 -23.05 -5.95
N GLY A 460 -7.01 -24.34 -5.73
CA GLY A 460 -8.03 -25.37 -5.57
C GLY A 460 -8.58 -25.47 -4.13
N PRO A 461 -9.75 -26.15 -4.00
CA PRO A 461 -10.31 -26.47 -2.69
C PRO A 461 -9.33 -27.26 -1.81
N GLY A 462 -9.25 -26.90 -0.53
CA GLY A 462 -8.30 -27.48 0.43
C GLY A 462 -6.84 -27.09 0.19
N GLY A 463 -6.57 -26.19 -0.75
CA GLY A 463 -5.28 -25.55 -0.98
C GLY A 463 -5.00 -24.43 0.02
N PRO A 464 -3.84 -23.74 -0.13
CA PRO A 464 -3.41 -22.70 0.81
C PRO A 464 -4.27 -21.44 0.81
N LEU A 465 -5.14 -21.23 -0.18
CA LEU A 465 -6.08 -20.11 -0.22
C LEU A 465 -7.45 -20.47 0.36
N ASP A 466 -7.76 -21.76 0.56
CA ASP A 466 -9.04 -22.22 1.12
C ASP A 466 -9.00 -22.20 2.66
N GLY A 467 -8.94 -21.01 3.20
CA GLY A 467 -8.87 -20.74 4.64
C GLY A 467 -7.48 -20.31 5.12
N SER A 468 -7.44 -19.21 5.85
CA SER A 468 -6.22 -18.56 6.33
C SER A 468 -6.05 -18.69 7.84
N GLY A 469 -4.83 -18.89 8.29
CA GLY A 469 -4.36 -18.78 9.67
C GLY A 469 -3.35 -17.63 9.82
N PRO A 470 -2.80 -17.40 11.03
CA PRO A 470 -1.80 -16.36 11.25
C PRO A 470 -0.64 -16.46 10.26
N GLY A 471 -0.27 -15.34 9.64
CA GLY A 471 0.82 -15.26 8.68
C GLY A 471 0.50 -15.77 7.26
N ASP A 472 -0.74 -16.20 6.99
CA ASP A 472 -1.08 -16.85 5.71
C ASP A 472 -1.40 -15.86 4.58
N VAL A 473 -1.69 -14.59 4.90
CA VAL A 473 -1.89 -13.53 3.91
C VAL A 473 -0.55 -12.95 3.47
N SER A 474 0.29 -12.55 4.42
CA SER A 474 1.59 -11.92 4.12
C SER A 474 2.65 -12.89 3.59
N ARG A 475 2.52 -14.20 3.78
CA ARG A 475 3.52 -15.19 3.32
C ARG A 475 3.80 -15.15 1.82
N TRP A 476 2.85 -14.69 1.02
CA TRP A 476 2.98 -14.58 -0.43
C TRP A 476 3.81 -13.37 -0.91
N MET A 477 4.16 -12.46 0.02
CA MET A 477 4.91 -11.25 -0.26
C MET A 477 6.42 -11.51 -0.32
N ALA A 478 7.16 -10.48 -0.77
CA ALA A 478 8.62 -10.46 -0.76
C ALA A 478 9.22 -10.56 0.65
N VAL A 479 10.39 -11.15 0.76
CA VAL A 479 11.21 -11.15 1.97
C VAL A 479 12.66 -10.75 1.66
N PRO A 480 13.18 -9.71 2.32
CA PRO A 480 12.45 -8.74 3.14
C PRO A 480 11.63 -7.76 2.28
N TRP A 481 10.60 -7.12 2.83
CA TRP A 481 9.71 -6.20 2.11
C TRP A 481 10.44 -5.01 1.48
N GLN A 482 11.54 -4.57 2.08
CA GLN A 482 12.33 -3.43 1.59
C GLN A 482 12.94 -3.68 0.21
N THR A 483 13.30 -4.92 -0.10
CA THR A 483 13.89 -5.25 -1.40
C THR A 483 12.89 -5.11 -2.53
N ASP A 484 11.64 -5.48 -2.31
CA ASP A 484 10.57 -5.28 -3.28
C ASP A 484 10.25 -3.78 -3.43
N THR A 485 10.05 -3.06 -2.32
CA THR A 485 9.73 -1.63 -2.34
C THR A 485 10.74 -0.82 -3.16
N SER A 486 12.04 -1.08 -3.01
CA SER A 486 13.07 -0.37 -3.77
C SER A 486 13.25 -0.88 -5.20
N SER A 487 12.87 -2.11 -5.50
CA SER A 487 13.03 -2.72 -6.83
C SER A 487 12.00 -2.26 -7.84
N CYS A 488 10.80 -1.87 -7.39
CA CYS A 488 9.71 -1.46 -8.28
C CYS A 488 10.05 -0.25 -9.16
N LEU A 489 11.09 0.50 -8.82
CA LEU A 489 11.60 1.62 -9.60
C LEU A 489 12.62 1.21 -10.66
N PHE A 490 13.11 -0.04 -10.65
CA PHE A 490 14.13 -0.52 -11.59
C PHE A 490 13.60 -1.00 -12.93
N ALA A 491 12.30 -1.27 -13.03
CA ALA A 491 11.67 -1.60 -14.30
C ALA A 491 11.82 -0.50 -15.37
N TYR A 492 12.23 0.69 -14.96
CA TYR A 492 12.48 1.84 -15.85
C TYR A 492 13.90 1.91 -16.38
N ILE A 493 14.82 1.08 -15.89
CA ILE A 493 16.18 1.06 -16.40
C ILE A 493 16.12 0.53 -17.83
N GLY A 494 16.49 1.36 -18.79
CA GLY A 494 16.43 1.04 -20.22
C GLY A 494 15.32 1.79 -20.99
N TRP A 495 14.41 2.47 -20.32
CA TRP A 495 13.54 3.46 -20.96
C TRP A 495 14.31 4.77 -21.15
N GLN A 496 13.96 5.49 -22.23
CA GLN A 496 14.61 6.76 -22.56
C GLN A 496 14.52 7.75 -21.40
N GLU A 497 15.56 8.53 -21.20
CA GLU A 497 15.54 9.66 -20.25
C GLU A 497 14.29 10.51 -20.46
N GLY A 498 13.60 10.86 -19.36
CA GLY A 498 12.36 11.64 -19.37
C GLY A 498 11.06 10.85 -19.56
N VAL A 499 11.11 9.52 -19.73
CA VAL A 499 9.91 8.68 -19.71
C VAL A 499 9.59 8.31 -18.27
N PHE A 500 8.39 8.68 -17.81
CA PHE A 500 7.92 8.45 -16.45
C PHE A 500 6.87 7.33 -16.35
N LEU A 501 6.42 6.80 -17.49
CA LEU A 501 5.48 5.70 -17.63
C LEU A 501 6.05 4.66 -18.61
N PRO A 502 5.72 3.39 -18.45
CA PRO A 502 4.90 2.79 -17.40
C PRO A 502 5.60 2.67 -16.04
N THR A 503 4.83 2.37 -15.00
CA THR A 503 5.28 2.30 -13.60
C THR A 503 4.58 1.16 -12.87
N PHE A 504 5.17 0.72 -11.74
CA PHE A 504 4.49 -0.08 -10.72
C PHE A 504 4.07 0.84 -9.56
N TRP A 505 3.03 0.51 -8.83
CA TRP A 505 2.59 1.09 -7.55
C TRP A 505 3.01 2.55 -7.27
N PRO A 506 2.68 3.51 -8.14
CA PRO A 506 3.22 4.87 -8.02
C PRO A 506 2.88 5.55 -6.69
N VAL A 507 1.84 5.12 -6.02
CA VAL A 507 1.40 5.65 -4.73
C VAL A 507 2.30 5.15 -3.61
N ARG A 508 2.40 3.82 -3.48
CA ARG A 508 3.11 3.17 -2.39
C ARG A 508 4.61 3.37 -2.48
N VAL A 509 5.12 3.36 -3.69
CA VAL A 509 6.50 3.61 -4.04
C VAL A 509 6.50 4.81 -4.99
N PRO A 510 6.59 6.05 -4.46
CA PRO A 510 6.65 7.23 -5.30
C PRO A 510 7.77 7.11 -6.33
N ASN A 511 7.46 7.38 -7.59
CA ASN A 511 8.45 7.36 -8.66
C ASN A 511 9.19 8.69 -8.73
N SER A 512 8.43 9.77 -8.82
CA SER A 512 8.95 11.14 -8.83
C SER A 512 8.09 12.03 -7.94
N VAL A 513 8.73 12.94 -7.24
CA VAL A 513 8.15 13.71 -6.15
C VAL A 513 8.33 15.22 -6.34
N PHE A 514 7.43 15.97 -5.73
CA PHE A 514 7.51 17.41 -5.57
C PHE A 514 8.18 17.71 -4.22
N THR A 515 9.36 18.30 -4.25
CA THR A 515 10.19 18.49 -3.06
C THR A 515 9.78 19.69 -2.23
N GLU A 516 10.24 19.76 -0.95
CA GLU A 516 10.04 20.94 -0.10
C GLU A 516 10.66 22.20 -0.73
N GLU A 517 11.80 22.10 -1.44
CA GLU A 517 12.44 23.23 -2.10
C GLU A 517 11.59 23.75 -3.27
N GLN A 518 11.09 22.86 -4.11
CA GLN A 518 10.19 23.21 -5.21
C GLN A 518 8.90 23.83 -4.68
N TYR A 519 8.31 23.25 -3.64
CA TYR A 519 7.13 23.79 -2.97
C TYR A 519 7.39 25.21 -2.42
N ALA A 520 8.50 25.43 -1.72
CA ALA A 520 8.86 26.74 -1.20
C ALA A 520 9.00 27.78 -2.31
N THR A 521 9.56 27.39 -3.47
CA THR A 521 9.65 28.27 -4.65
C THR A 521 8.27 28.62 -5.20
N VAL A 522 7.36 27.65 -5.32
CA VAL A 522 5.98 27.88 -5.79
C VAL A 522 5.21 28.80 -4.83
N MET A 523 5.43 28.67 -3.54
CA MET A 523 4.72 29.45 -2.52
C MET A 523 5.34 30.84 -2.27
N ASP A 524 6.53 31.15 -2.81
CA ASP A 524 7.16 32.44 -2.65
C ASP A 524 6.58 33.49 -3.61
N VAL A 525 5.72 34.36 -3.09
CA VAL A 525 5.08 35.45 -3.86
C VAL A 525 6.06 36.50 -4.39
N LYS A 526 7.33 36.47 -3.96
CA LYS A 526 8.38 37.37 -4.49
C LYS A 526 9.01 36.83 -5.77
N LYS A 527 8.79 35.57 -6.07
CA LYS A 527 9.26 34.93 -7.29
C LYS A 527 8.36 35.27 -8.47
N THR A 528 8.96 35.32 -9.65
CA THR A 528 8.22 35.51 -10.92
C THR A 528 7.34 34.29 -11.21
N TYR A 529 6.33 34.49 -12.05
CA TYR A 529 5.50 33.38 -12.54
C TYR A 529 6.36 32.28 -13.17
N SER A 530 7.33 32.63 -14.01
CA SER A 530 8.21 31.66 -14.67
C SER A 530 8.99 30.80 -13.67
N GLU A 531 9.61 31.40 -12.64
CA GLU A 531 10.34 30.65 -11.62
C GLU A 531 9.44 29.69 -10.84
N ARG A 532 8.25 30.15 -10.48
CA ARG A 532 7.25 29.35 -9.76
C ARG A 532 6.70 28.22 -10.64
N PHE A 533 6.41 28.53 -11.90
CA PHE A 533 5.92 27.57 -12.87
C PHE A 533 6.98 26.51 -13.20
N ASP A 534 8.23 26.91 -13.42
CA ASP A 534 9.34 25.99 -13.64
C ASP A 534 9.51 25.03 -12.44
N ALA A 535 9.40 25.54 -11.21
CA ALA A 535 9.48 24.70 -10.02
C ALA A 535 8.29 23.72 -9.92
N PHE A 536 7.10 24.10 -10.43
CA PHE A 536 5.91 23.27 -10.38
C PHE A 536 5.86 22.20 -11.47
N GLN A 537 6.54 22.36 -12.59
CA GLN A 537 6.44 21.49 -13.75
C GLN A 537 6.78 20.01 -13.46
N PHE A 538 6.10 19.11 -14.18
CA PHE A 538 6.29 17.67 -14.02
C PHE A 538 7.64 17.18 -14.55
N ASP A 539 8.26 17.89 -15.50
CA ASP A 539 9.61 17.58 -15.98
C ASP A 539 10.72 17.81 -14.94
N ASN A 540 10.44 18.67 -13.97
CA ASN A 540 11.38 19.02 -12.91
C ASN A 540 11.16 18.23 -11.61
N ARG A 541 10.27 17.21 -11.61
CA ARG A 541 10.06 16.34 -10.46
C ARG A 541 11.31 15.50 -10.16
N GLU A 542 11.64 15.42 -8.87
CA GLU A 542 12.81 14.68 -8.43
C GLU A 542 12.52 13.18 -8.29
N TYR A 543 13.52 12.34 -8.59
CA TYR A 543 13.44 10.91 -8.32
C TYR A 543 13.38 10.65 -6.81
N TRP A 544 12.42 9.86 -6.36
CA TRP A 544 12.18 9.66 -4.93
C TRP A 544 13.39 9.04 -4.20
N LEU A 545 14.04 8.02 -4.78
CA LEU A 545 15.21 7.35 -4.17
C LEU A 545 16.56 7.97 -4.57
N ARG A 546 16.60 9.24 -5.00
CA ARG A 546 17.82 9.95 -5.48
C ARG A 546 19.00 9.96 -4.51
N PHE A 547 18.75 9.68 -3.24
CA PHE A 547 19.77 9.68 -2.19
C PHE A 547 20.37 8.29 -1.90
N LEU A 548 19.89 7.25 -2.57
CA LEU A 548 20.48 5.92 -2.50
C LEU A 548 21.59 5.74 -3.54
N ALA A 549 22.12 4.54 -3.66
CA ALA A 549 23.09 4.17 -4.71
C ALA A 549 22.55 4.51 -6.11
N PRO A 550 23.41 4.69 -7.11
CA PRO A 550 22.98 4.90 -8.49
C PRO A 550 22.01 3.83 -8.95
N ARG A 551 21.02 4.22 -9.77
CA ARG A 551 19.94 3.33 -10.24
C ARG A 551 20.46 2.06 -10.92
N GLU A 552 21.64 2.14 -11.57
CA GLU A 552 22.27 1.04 -12.28
C GLU A 552 22.83 -0.03 -11.35
N ASP A 553 23.07 0.31 -10.08
CA ASP A 553 23.56 -0.63 -9.07
C ASP A 553 22.38 -1.17 -8.23
N TYR A 554 21.59 -2.02 -8.87
CA TYR A 554 20.42 -2.67 -8.28
C TYR A 554 20.68 -3.29 -6.90
N LYS A 555 21.79 -4.03 -6.76
CA LYS A 555 22.09 -4.72 -5.50
C LYS A 555 22.42 -3.74 -4.37
N SER A 556 23.11 -2.67 -4.67
CA SER A 556 23.39 -1.62 -3.68
C SER A 556 22.12 -0.91 -3.27
N VAL A 557 21.23 -0.57 -4.21
CA VAL A 557 19.96 0.12 -3.90
C VAL A 557 19.09 -0.71 -2.96
N ILE A 558 18.85 -1.99 -3.25
CA ILE A 558 18.00 -2.83 -2.39
C ILE A 558 18.59 -3.00 -0.99
N ASN A 559 19.92 -3.12 -0.86
CA ASN A 559 20.58 -3.27 0.44
C ASN A 559 20.73 -1.96 1.21
N GLU A 560 20.89 -0.82 0.53
CA GLU A 560 20.81 0.49 1.15
C GLU A 560 19.39 0.79 1.64
N PHE A 561 18.36 0.45 0.87
CA PHE A 561 16.98 0.67 1.28
C PHE A 561 16.59 -0.19 2.50
N VAL A 562 17.09 -1.41 2.63
CA VAL A 562 16.93 -2.22 3.86
C VAL A 562 17.40 -1.45 5.11
N LYS A 563 18.40 -0.58 4.98
CA LYS A 563 18.98 0.19 6.10
C LYS A 563 18.35 1.56 6.26
N GLU A 564 17.99 2.19 5.14
CA GLU A 564 17.64 3.61 5.08
C GLU A 564 16.14 3.85 4.82
N TRP A 565 15.30 2.81 4.77
CA TRP A 565 13.86 2.88 4.47
C TRP A 565 13.11 3.94 5.30
N ASN A 566 13.59 4.20 6.50
CA ASN A 566 13.02 5.15 7.45
C ASN A 566 13.48 6.60 7.19
N GLY A 567 14.57 6.76 6.44
CA GLY A 567 15.18 8.05 6.10
C GLY A 567 14.68 8.69 4.80
N VAL A 568 13.97 7.96 3.94
CA VAL A 568 13.38 8.50 2.70
C VAL A 568 12.24 9.46 3.00
N GLY A 569 11.90 10.32 2.04
CA GLY A 569 10.82 11.28 2.19
C GLY A 569 9.43 10.63 2.12
N VAL A 570 8.46 11.30 2.72
CA VAL A 570 7.03 10.94 2.67
C VAL A 570 6.28 12.06 1.96
N VAL A 571 5.51 11.70 0.94
CA VAL A 571 4.68 12.63 0.19
C VAL A 571 3.43 12.94 1.01
N THR A 572 3.29 14.17 1.47
CA THR A 572 2.22 14.60 2.37
C THR A 572 1.47 15.81 1.83
N GLN A 573 0.21 15.89 2.16
CA GLN A 573 -0.61 17.03 1.79
C GLN A 573 -0.14 18.32 2.48
N MET A 574 -0.04 19.40 1.69
CA MET A 574 0.31 20.75 2.12
C MET A 574 -0.67 21.76 1.52
N PRO A 575 -0.91 22.90 2.18
CA PRO A 575 -1.65 24.00 1.58
C PRO A 575 -1.02 24.44 0.27
N GLY A 576 -1.83 24.81 -0.71
CA GLY A 576 -1.38 25.41 -1.95
C GLY A 576 -1.67 26.92 -2.00
N THR A 577 -1.71 27.48 -3.20
CA THR A 577 -1.92 28.91 -3.42
C THR A 577 -3.40 29.25 -3.31
N THR A 578 -3.78 29.93 -2.22
CA THR A 578 -5.19 30.35 -1.95
C THR A 578 -5.32 31.82 -1.59
N ASP A 579 -4.20 32.55 -1.41
CA ASP A 579 -4.22 33.97 -1.06
C ASP A 579 -4.59 34.79 -2.32
N GLU A 580 -5.76 35.43 -2.30
CA GLU A 580 -6.24 36.28 -3.40
C GLU A 580 -5.34 37.49 -3.69
N LYS A 581 -4.44 37.83 -2.78
CA LYS A 581 -3.40 38.86 -3.01
C LYS A 581 -2.25 38.37 -3.90
N ASP A 582 -2.07 37.06 -4.02
CA ASP A 582 -1.15 36.46 -4.96
C ASP A 582 -1.78 36.49 -6.37
N PRO A 583 -1.22 37.25 -7.33
CA PRO A 583 -1.79 37.35 -8.67
C PRO A 583 -1.86 36.00 -9.40
N TYR A 584 -1.09 35.02 -8.95
CA TYR A 584 -1.01 33.67 -9.55
C TYR A 584 -1.71 32.60 -8.71
N HIS A 585 -2.55 32.96 -7.72
CA HIS A 585 -3.18 32.00 -6.82
C HIS A 585 -4.06 30.94 -7.52
N LYS A 586 -4.56 31.24 -8.73
CA LYS A 586 -5.35 30.32 -9.56
C LYS A 586 -4.54 29.47 -10.53
N ASP A 587 -3.27 29.82 -10.72
CA ASP A 587 -2.38 29.16 -11.69
C ASP A 587 -1.71 27.92 -11.07
N PHE A 588 -1.90 27.68 -9.78
CA PHE A 588 -1.41 26.52 -9.05
C PHE A 588 -2.52 25.90 -8.21
N PRO A 589 -2.41 24.60 -7.83
CA PRO A 589 -3.42 23.94 -7.00
C PRO A 589 -3.56 24.58 -5.63
N SER A 590 -4.79 24.63 -5.10
CA SER A 590 -5.08 25.05 -3.72
C SER A 590 -4.58 24.06 -2.66
N THR A 591 -4.21 22.84 -3.09
CA THR A 591 -3.64 21.78 -2.25
C THR A 591 -2.57 21.06 -3.06
N MET A 592 -1.43 20.84 -2.45
CA MET A 592 -0.29 20.15 -3.07
C MET A 592 0.16 18.99 -2.19
N HIS A 593 0.79 17.97 -2.78
CA HIS A 593 1.44 16.91 -2.01
C HIS A 593 2.93 17.00 -2.21
N VAL A 594 3.66 17.10 -1.13
CA VAL A 594 5.07 17.46 -1.08
C VAL A 594 5.86 16.38 -0.36
N GLU A 595 6.99 15.94 -0.93
CA GLU A 595 7.93 15.06 -0.24
C GLU A 595 8.58 15.77 0.92
N ARG A 596 8.41 15.25 2.14
CA ARG A 596 8.90 15.86 3.38
C ARG A 596 9.71 14.87 4.21
N GLY A 597 10.53 15.41 5.07
CA GLY A 597 11.22 14.66 6.11
C GLY A 597 12.33 13.74 5.60
N VAL A 598 12.99 14.06 4.50
CA VAL A 598 14.19 13.34 4.03
C VAL A 598 15.33 13.54 5.03
N THR A 599 15.85 12.43 5.59
CA THR A 599 16.96 12.48 6.56
C THR A 599 18.25 11.84 6.05
N ILE A 600 18.21 11.03 5.02
CA ILE A 600 19.38 10.35 4.43
C ILE A 600 20.42 11.36 3.97
N GLU A 601 20.00 12.42 3.29
CA GLU A 601 20.91 13.45 2.78
C GLU A 601 21.68 14.14 3.91
N LYS A 602 20.98 14.49 4.99
CA LYS A 602 21.60 15.13 6.17
C LYS A 602 22.65 14.20 6.81
N LYS A 603 22.32 12.92 6.96
CA LYS A 603 23.23 11.90 7.50
C LYS A 603 24.46 11.72 6.61
N ARG A 604 24.30 11.72 5.28
CA ARG A 604 25.43 11.61 4.32
C ARG A 604 26.31 12.86 4.32
N LYS A 605 25.74 14.06 4.33
CA LYS A 605 26.50 15.33 4.44
C LYS A 605 27.28 15.37 5.75
N GLN A 606 26.69 14.95 6.86
CA GLN A 606 27.39 14.86 8.15
C GLN A 606 28.54 13.84 8.11
N LYS A 607 28.31 12.62 7.57
CA LYS A 607 29.37 11.62 7.42
C LYS A 607 30.51 12.10 6.52
N ALA A 608 30.19 12.76 5.40
CA ALA A 608 31.17 13.34 4.50
C ALA A 608 31.98 14.45 5.18
N ALA A 609 31.32 15.33 5.93
CA ALA A 609 32.00 16.39 6.69
C ALA A 609 32.95 15.84 7.77
N VAL A 610 32.52 14.80 8.51
CA VAL A 610 33.36 14.10 9.49
C VAL A 610 34.53 13.39 8.82
N ALA A 611 34.30 12.72 7.67
CA ALA A 611 35.38 12.07 6.90
C ALA A 611 36.39 13.11 6.34
N MET A 612 35.91 14.26 5.87
CA MET A 612 36.80 15.34 5.42
C MET A 612 37.60 15.95 6.58
N ALA A 613 36.96 16.14 7.74
CA ALA A 613 37.67 16.61 8.93
C ALA A 613 38.74 15.63 9.41
N ALA A 614 38.42 14.33 9.43
CA ALA A 614 39.36 13.26 9.76
C ALA A 614 40.51 13.14 8.72
N ALA A 615 40.22 13.38 7.44
CA ALA A 615 41.25 13.41 6.38
C ALA A 615 42.15 14.67 6.46
N ASP A 616 41.62 15.79 6.95
CA ASP A 616 42.40 16.99 7.17
C ASP A 616 43.31 16.85 8.41
N GLU A 617 42.83 16.22 9.48
CA GLU A 617 43.66 15.87 10.64
C GLU A 617 44.80 14.90 10.28
N SER A 618 44.56 13.95 9.36
CA SER A 618 45.61 13.05 8.88
C SER A 618 46.62 13.71 7.92
N ARG A 619 46.21 14.76 7.21
CA ARG A 619 47.12 15.54 6.32
C ARG A 619 48.10 16.46 7.06
N VAL A 620 47.86 16.75 8.31
CA VAL A 620 48.76 17.55 9.12
C VAL A 620 50.02 16.77 9.55
N THR A 621 50.06 15.43 9.35
CA THR A 621 51.16 14.58 9.78
C THR A 621 52.03 14.01 8.66
N GLU A 622 51.78 14.29 7.36
CA GLU A 622 52.65 13.78 6.28
C GLU A 622 53.12 14.92 5.35
N ARG A 623 54.43 15.12 5.30
CA ARG A 623 55.09 15.94 4.27
C ARG A 623 55.14 15.16 2.94
N PRO A 624 55.07 15.85 1.78
CA PRO A 624 54.94 15.18 0.48
C PRO A 624 56.28 14.55 0.04
N VAL A 625 56.21 13.32 -0.44
CA VAL A 625 57.18 12.73 -1.33
C VAL A 625 56.64 12.79 -2.75
N ASP A 626 57.42 13.47 -3.59
CA ASP A 626 57.19 13.71 -5.01
C ASP A 626 57.17 12.43 -5.84
N GLY A 627 56.40 12.36 -6.91
CA GLY A 627 56.59 11.36 -7.95
C GLY A 627 55.35 10.73 -8.58
N GLY A 628 54.86 11.37 -9.58
CA GLY A 628 54.19 10.99 -10.79
C GLY A 628 53.52 9.60 -10.96
N VAL A 629 52.34 9.64 -11.48
CA VAL A 629 51.82 9.01 -12.73
C VAL A 629 50.27 9.06 -12.73
N ARG A 630 49.69 9.70 -13.72
CA ARG A 630 48.26 9.64 -14.00
C ARG A 630 47.93 8.35 -14.75
N PRO A 631 46.86 7.62 -14.39
CA PRO A 631 46.27 6.64 -15.30
C PRO A 631 45.22 7.34 -16.19
N ARG A 632 45.41 7.14 -17.48
CA ARG A 632 44.42 7.40 -18.54
C ARG A 632 43.45 6.23 -18.64
N ASN A 633 42.25 6.59 -19.13
CA ASN A 633 41.23 5.74 -19.76
C ASN A 633 40.09 5.22 -18.88
N LEU A 634 39.02 5.98 -18.91
CA LEU A 634 37.65 5.47 -18.74
C LEU A 634 37.13 5.02 -20.12
N PRO A 635 36.43 3.87 -20.25
CA PRO A 635 35.86 3.42 -21.51
C PRO A 635 34.57 4.19 -21.83
N ASN A 636 34.44 4.49 -23.11
CA ASN A 636 33.31 5.17 -23.75
C ASN A 636 32.02 4.33 -23.69
N PRO A 637 30.86 4.88 -23.23
CA PRO A 637 29.61 4.11 -23.10
C PRO A 637 28.80 3.92 -24.39
N ARG A 638 29.44 3.95 -25.57
CA ARG A 638 28.75 3.73 -26.85
C ARG A 638 29.02 2.34 -27.43
N LYS A 639 28.70 1.27 -26.72
CA LYS A 639 28.62 -0.08 -27.33
C LYS A 639 27.73 -0.98 -26.48
N TYR A 640 26.47 -0.83 -26.60
CA TYR A 640 25.47 -1.91 -26.53
C TYR A 640 24.18 -1.34 -27.15
N ARG A 641 24.02 -1.64 -28.43
CA ARG A 641 22.75 -1.65 -29.13
C ARG A 641 22.11 -3.00 -28.93
#